data_372bbec2d719a120a59b33365e8dcb77
#
_entry.id   372bbec2d719a120a59b33365e8dcb77
#
_cell.length_a   1.000
_cell.length_b   1.000
_cell.length_c   1.000
_cell.angle_alpha   90.00
_cell.angle_beta   90.00
_cell.angle_gamma   90.00
#
_symmetry.space_group_name_H-M   'P 1'
#
loop_
_entity.id
_entity.type
_entity.pdbx_description
1 polymer ?
#
loop_
_entity_poly.entity_id
_entity_poly.type
_entity_poly.pdbx_seq_one_letter_code
_entity_poly.pdbx_strand_id
1 'polypeptide(L)'
;MMFFAYLRDMFRHFLRHNKGLLAPLSILSVVGLMGCASIGNPGGGWYDETPPVLVKSNPAEGATNVNKQKITLRFNENVKLDKANDKLTVSPPQVKSPAIMSNAKTVTIELMDSLIPNTTYTLDLGDAIQDNNEGNPLENFSLTFSTGDHIDTMKVSGVVLNAEDLEPVTGAYVGIYKVFDDNSLVQGDSLHGADSIIALYPDSVFMHRPFERAGKTDAYGRFTISGIAPGRYRLYGLMDGNTDYKYNVSTEDVAFLDSLIVPSMEPCKIHDTIWSKLNLHSVEKAVNSDKKGKQLIDTLAYDSIIVRDGWRYLPDNLQLRMFNEGHNTLYLDDVIWKDSIHLNVRFASRMPSLPVITLLDEEERGEAAVDKDSWLICEPNLTNDTLTYWIRDSLVYQRDTLALSMSYLFTRDGRDILRTDTIYLENPRPKIDEKQKAKEKEKAEKEKKKEKKRKKGRDLDEAKKDSLPKTTFMKMSLMAKGDLDIGARPKIEMSAPLDSLDLEGLHLLQEKDSAWHEMKYSLVQDSLNLRLYTLHAIPHFSPGTSYRVIADSASMHDVYGNPIDSTCLSFKEKTPEDYSHLLIRVTGAQEPAFVQLLSEKDAVVQQVTVKHGQAKFVNVPEGKYYARLVEDRNGNSKFDIGSIVDHIQPEAVFYMNTLLELRKNWNLEQSWNIHALPLDKQKPETLKKNKPKEKTEKKSKNEEYRNKMKKK
;
A
#
# COMPACT_ATOMS: atom_id res chain seq x y z
N MET A 1 -57.07 52.55 8.46
CA MET A 1 -57.99 51.51 7.95
C MET A 1 -58.88 52.01 6.78
N MET A 2 -59.28 53.24 6.71
CA MET A 2 -60.13 53.75 5.62
C MET A 2 -59.44 53.82 4.21
N PHE A 3 -58.16 54.06 4.13
CA PHE A 3 -57.43 54.17 2.87
C PHE A 3 -57.34 52.87 2.07
N PHE A 4 -57.17 51.73 2.77
CA PHE A 4 -57.14 50.39 2.13
C PHE A 4 -58.52 49.91 1.63
N ALA A 5 -59.59 50.35 2.26
CA ALA A 5 -60.94 50.02 1.82
C ALA A 5 -61.27 50.72 0.51
N TYR A 6 -60.88 52.02 0.39
CA TYR A 6 -61.08 52.85 -0.82
C TYR A 6 -60.29 52.31 -2.03
N LEU A 7 -59.05 51.88 -1.82
CA LEU A 7 -58.23 51.27 -2.86
C LEU A 7 -58.79 49.95 -3.35
N ARG A 8 -59.34 49.14 -2.44
CA ARG A 8 -59.96 47.86 -2.79
C ARG A 8 -61.24 48.00 -3.62
N ASP A 9 -62.05 48.99 -3.32
CA ASP A 9 -63.33 49.24 -4.04
C ASP A 9 -63.07 49.93 -5.40
N MET A 10 -62.05 50.80 -5.50
CA MET A 10 -61.61 51.37 -6.75
C MET A 10 -61.05 50.31 -7.70
N PHE A 11 -60.29 49.36 -7.14
CA PHE A 11 -59.73 48.22 -7.90
C PHE A 11 -60.83 47.26 -8.42
N ARG A 12 -61.88 47.03 -7.61
CA ARG A 12 -63.05 46.25 -7.97
C ARG A 12 -63.90 46.90 -9.10
N HIS A 13 -63.97 48.23 -9.07
CA HIS A 13 -64.74 48.97 -10.08
C HIS A 13 -63.95 48.99 -11.40
N PHE A 14 -62.63 49.11 -11.36
CA PHE A 14 -61.78 49.02 -12.55
C PHE A 14 -61.80 47.66 -13.23
N LEU A 15 -61.85 46.60 -12.44
CA LEU A 15 -61.92 45.21 -12.95
C LEU A 15 -63.27 44.86 -13.55
N ARG A 16 -64.37 45.55 -13.17
CA ARG A 16 -65.72 45.29 -13.71
C ARG A 16 -65.96 45.91 -15.09
N HIS A 17 -65.28 47.04 -15.43
CA HIS A 17 -65.55 47.77 -16.68
C HIS A 17 -64.56 47.45 -17.81
N ASN A 18 -63.43 46.82 -17.56
CA ASN A 18 -62.43 46.56 -18.54
C ASN A 18 -62.13 45.06 -18.81
N LYS A 19 -63.18 44.25 -18.84
CA LYS A 19 -63.02 42.81 -19.12
C LYS A 19 -62.40 42.49 -20.50
N GLY A 20 -62.43 43.42 -21.45
CA GLY A 20 -61.81 43.23 -22.78
C GLY A 20 -60.33 43.54 -22.89
N LEU A 21 -59.78 44.31 -21.92
CA LEU A 21 -58.35 44.72 -21.93
C LEU A 21 -57.45 43.82 -21.06
N LEU A 22 -58.04 43.04 -20.14
CA LEU A 22 -57.29 42.16 -19.24
C LEU A 22 -56.75 40.89 -19.92
N ALA A 23 -57.42 40.42 -20.98
CA ALA A 23 -56.97 39.25 -21.70
C ALA A 23 -55.61 39.46 -22.45
N PRO A 24 -55.46 40.55 -23.22
CA PRO A 24 -54.16 40.80 -23.87
C PRO A 24 -53.05 41.18 -22.88
N LEU A 25 -53.36 41.82 -21.73
CA LEU A 25 -52.35 42.17 -20.71
C LEU A 25 -51.84 40.93 -19.92
N SER A 26 -52.70 39.98 -19.66
CA SER A 26 -52.32 38.69 -19.06
C SER A 26 -51.49 37.82 -20.01
N ILE A 27 -51.79 37.81 -21.29
CA ILE A 27 -51.02 37.10 -22.33
C ILE A 27 -49.64 37.76 -22.48
N LEU A 28 -49.54 39.11 -22.46
CA LEU A 28 -48.27 39.81 -22.54
C LEU A 28 -47.41 39.58 -21.32
N SER A 29 -48.00 39.44 -20.12
CA SER A 29 -47.31 39.09 -18.85
C SER A 29 -46.80 37.65 -18.85
N VAL A 30 -47.54 36.71 -19.40
CA VAL A 30 -47.14 35.29 -19.52
C VAL A 30 -46.04 35.08 -20.55
N VAL A 31 -46.08 35.82 -21.67
CA VAL A 31 -45.01 35.81 -22.70
C VAL A 31 -43.71 36.46 -22.16
N GLY A 32 -43.81 37.48 -21.29
CA GLY A 32 -42.65 38.09 -20.63
C GLY A 32 -41.98 37.19 -19.59
N LEU A 33 -42.69 36.22 -19.04
CA LEU A 33 -42.16 35.25 -18.06
C LEU A 33 -41.56 33.96 -18.68
N MET A 34 -41.75 33.75 -19.99
CA MET A 34 -41.09 32.67 -20.73
C MET A 34 -39.75 33.06 -21.36
N GLY A 35 -39.19 34.19 -21.05
CA GLY A 35 -37.80 34.51 -21.30
C GLY A 35 -36.94 33.67 -20.36
N CYS A 36 -36.63 32.41 -20.72
CA CYS A 36 -35.50 31.69 -20.15
C CYS A 36 -34.24 32.56 -20.45
N ALA A 37 -33.90 33.44 -19.53
CA ALA A 37 -32.53 33.91 -19.45
C ALA A 37 -31.69 32.65 -19.10
N SER A 38 -31.11 32.01 -20.09
CA SER A 38 -30.01 31.12 -19.83
C SER A 38 -28.94 31.99 -19.17
N ILE A 39 -28.70 31.76 -17.89
CA ILE A 39 -27.52 32.28 -17.21
C ILE A 39 -26.36 31.60 -17.92
N GLY A 40 -25.91 32.15 -19.03
CA GLY A 40 -24.62 31.83 -19.58
C GLY A 40 -23.60 32.26 -18.54
N ASN A 41 -22.97 31.33 -17.87
CA ASN A 41 -21.74 31.69 -17.20
C ASN A 41 -20.90 32.46 -18.22
N PRO A 42 -20.45 33.71 -17.90
CA PRO A 42 -19.58 34.42 -18.80
C PRO A 42 -18.42 33.48 -19.09
N GLY A 43 -18.25 33.12 -20.37
CA GLY A 43 -17.11 32.32 -20.79
C GLY A 43 -15.88 33.10 -20.36
N GLY A 44 -15.20 32.65 -19.29
CA GLY A 44 -14.03 33.31 -18.76
C GLY A 44 -13.02 33.60 -19.86
N GLY A 45 -12.19 34.60 -19.64
CA GLY A 45 -11.04 34.88 -20.51
C GLY A 45 -10.03 33.72 -20.53
N TRP A 46 -8.85 34.00 -21.03
CA TRP A 46 -7.74 33.09 -20.95
C TRP A 46 -7.44 32.69 -19.48
N TYR A 47 -7.19 31.41 -19.23
CA TYR A 47 -6.77 30.94 -17.91
C TYR A 47 -5.36 31.45 -17.62
N ASP A 48 -5.09 31.84 -16.39
CA ASP A 48 -3.73 32.08 -15.93
C ASP A 48 -3.05 30.73 -15.69
N GLU A 49 -1.94 30.51 -16.40
CA GLU A 49 -1.14 29.27 -16.28
C GLU A 49 0.20 29.57 -15.60
N THR A 50 0.40 30.77 -15.09
CA THR A 50 1.62 31.17 -14.40
C THR A 50 1.48 30.91 -12.90
N PRO A 51 2.52 30.38 -12.25
CA PRO A 51 2.53 30.23 -10.80
C PRO A 51 2.70 31.57 -10.10
N PRO A 52 2.27 31.70 -8.83
CA PRO A 52 2.48 32.92 -8.05
C PRO A 52 3.96 33.24 -7.88
N VAL A 53 4.30 34.53 -7.91
CA VAL A 53 5.69 34.98 -7.75
C VAL A 53 5.86 35.69 -6.42
N LEU A 54 6.91 35.34 -5.68
CA LEU A 54 7.27 36.00 -4.43
C LEU A 54 7.73 37.42 -4.70
N VAL A 55 7.04 38.41 -4.11
CA VAL A 55 7.38 39.84 -4.23
C VAL A 55 8.30 40.26 -3.07
N LYS A 56 8.02 39.79 -1.86
CA LYS A 56 8.77 40.15 -0.67
C LYS A 56 8.64 39.07 0.41
N SER A 57 9.74 38.81 1.12
CA SER A 57 9.74 38.00 2.34
C SER A 57 10.25 38.82 3.52
N ASN A 58 9.83 38.43 4.71
CA ASN A 58 10.40 38.93 5.97
C ASN A 58 10.47 37.74 6.96
N PRO A 59 11.68 37.26 7.31
CA PRO A 59 12.97 37.77 6.86
C PRO A 59 13.17 37.67 5.35
N ALA A 60 14.07 38.43 4.80
CA ALA A 60 14.46 38.32 3.39
C ALA A 60 15.23 37.02 3.16
N GLU A 61 15.24 36.53 1.92
CA GLU A 61 16.12 35.41 1.57
C GLU A 61 17.57 35.76 1.88
N GLY A 62 18.26 34.86 2.58
CA GLY A 62 19.66 35.11 2.99
C GLY A 62 19.84 36.11 4.13
N ALA A 63 18.80 36.48 4.87
CA ALA A 63 18.92 37.38 6.00
C ALA A 63 19.70 36.75 7.17
N THR A 64 20.55 37.53 7.83
CA THR A 64 21.29 37.16 9.02
C THR A 64 20.78 37.86 10.26
N ASN A 65 21.20 37.40 11.46
CA ASN A 65 20.80 37.96 12.75
C ASN A 65 19.28 38.05 12.95
N VAL A 66 18.55 37.08 12.42
CA VAL A 66 17.10 36.99 12.55
C VAL A 66 16.74 36.47 13.93
N ASN A 67 15.89 37.21 14.65
CA ASN A 67 15.45 36.88 16.02
C ASN A 67 13.93 36.67 16.15
N LYS A 68 13.20 36.72 15.04
CA LYS A 68 11.73 36.61 15.03
C LYS A 68 11.31 35.24 14.50
N GLN A 69 10.43 34.56 15.21
CA GLN A 69 9.86 33.28 14.82
C GLN A 69 8.80 33.40 13.71
N LYS A 70 8.30 34.62 13.45
CA LYS A 70 7.26 34.89 12.46
C LYS A 70 7.87 35.26 11.10
N ILE A 71 7.54 34.45 10.10
CA ILE A 71 7.96 34.61 8.70
C ILE A 71 6.75 35.02 7.88
N THR A 72 6.91 36.02 7.00
CA THR A 72 5.84 36.54 6.15
C THR A 72 6.30 36.56 4.70
N LEU A 73 5.54 35.91 3.83
CA LEU A 73 5.79 35.81 2.40
C LEU A 73 4.66 36.57 1.66
N ARG A 74 4.99 37.53 0.80
CA ARG A 74 4.02 38.30 0.02
C ARG A 74 4.19 38.00 -1.46
N PHE A 75 3.09 37.65 -2.13
CA PHE A 75 3.02 37.29 -3.54
C PHE A 75 2.39 38.39 -4.40
N ASN A 76 2.57 38.29 -5.71
CA ASN A 76 1.97 39.17 -6.72
C ASN A 76 0.46 39.02 -6.80
N GLU A 77 -0.08 37.86 -6.45
CA GLU A 77 -1.48 37.45 -6.54
C GLU A 77 -1.99 36.77 -5.28
N ASN A 78 -3.31 36.44 -5.24
CA ASN A 78 -3.89 35.70 -4.14
C ASN A 78 -3.46 34.24 -4.18
N VAL A 79 -3.05 33.71 -3.03
CA VAL A 79 -2.53 32.36 -2.91
C VAL A 79 -3.35 31.55 -1.93
N LYS A 80 -3.40 30.24 -2.16
CA LYS A 80 -3.92 29.22 -1.24
C LYS A 80 -2.85 28.21 -0.88
N LEU A 81 -3.07 27.52 0.20
CA LEU A 81 -2.18 26.47 0.70
C LEU A 81 -2.78 25.09 0.40
N ASP A 82 -1.99 24.22 -0.22
CA ASP A 82 -2.35 22.83 -0.47
C ASP A 82 -1.53 21.90 0.44
N LYS A 83 -2.20 21.32 1.45
CA LYS A 83 -1.58 20.40 2.43
C LYS A 83 -0.28 20.94 3.03
N ALA A 84 -0.26 22.24 3.33
CA ALA A 84 0.96 22.93 3.72
C ALA A 84 1.60 22.36 5.01
N ASN A 85 0.79 21.85 5.95
CA ASN A 85 1.33 21.24 7.17
C ASN A 85 2.10 19.93 6.89
N ASP A 86 1.70 19.18 5.85
CA ASP A 86 2.35 17.93 5.48
C ASP A 86 3.60 18.17 4.62
N LYS A 87 3.60 19.27 3.85
CA LYS A 87 4.65 19.61 2.89
C LYS A 87 5.74 20.50 3.48
N LEU A 88 5.39 21.35 4.46
CA LEU A 88 6.37 22.24 5.10
C LEU A 88 7.40 21.42 5.87
N THR A 89 8.64 21.54 5.48
CA THR A 89 9.80 21.02 6.21
C THR A 89 10.66 22.17 6.71
N VAL A 90 10.93 22.19 8.01
CA VAL A 90 11.79 23.19 8.64
C VAL A 90 13.07 22.48 9.08
N SER A 91 14.21 23.05 8.75
CA SER A 91 15.53 22.56 9.16
C SER A 91 16.31 23.71 9.86
N PRO A 92 16.68 23.56 11.15
CA PRO A 92 16.44 22.46 12.09
C PRO A 92 14.95 22.12 12.28
N PRO A 93 14.63 20.83 12.54
CA PRO A 93 13.24 20.42 12.75
C PRO A 93 12.60 21.12 13.96
N GLN A 94 11.29 21.31 13.89
CA GLN A 94 10.49 21.89 14.97
C GLN A 94 9.66 20.78 15.63
N VAL A 95 9.87 20.51 16.91
CA VAL A 95 9.10 19.51 17.67
C VAL A 95 7.62 19.96 17.78
N LYS A 96 7.40 21.25 17.97
CA LYS A 96 6.05 21.83 17.91
C LYS A 96 5.76 22.24 16.47
N SER A 97 4.70 21.67 15.89
CA SER A 97 4.33 21.94 14.51
C SER A 97 4.17 23.44 14.24
N PRO A 98 4.83 24.00 13.23
CA PRO A 98 4.70 25.40 12.84
C PRO A 98 3.26 25.73 12.45
N ALA A 99 2.79 26.93 12.79
CA ALA A 99 1.51 27.43 12.30
C ALA A 99 1.71 28.08 10.94
N ILE A 100 0.96 27.62 9.92
CA ILE A 100 0.98 28.21 8.57
C ILE A 100 -0.41 28.61 8.15
N MET A 101 -0.55 29.83 7.64
CA MET A 101 -1.84 30.35 7.15
C MET A 101 -1.65 31.28 5.95
N SER A 102 -2.64 31.30 5.07
CA SER A 102 -2.70 32.26 3.94
C SER A 102 -3.81 33.27 4.14
N ASN A 103 -3.53 34.52 3.78
CA ASN A 103 -4.52 35.60 3.73
C ASN A 103 -4.28 36.41 2.48
N ALA A 104 -5.17 36.29 1.51
CA ALA A 104 -5.07 36.94 0.19
C ALA A 104 -3.69 36.70 -0.45
N LYS A 105 -2.85 37.74 -0.57
CA LYS A 105 -1.51 37.67 -1.17
C LYS A 105 -0.40 37.30 -0.20
N THR A 106 -0.72 36.95 1.03
CA THR A 106 0.28 36.79 2.08
C THR A 106 0.19 35.41 2.72
N VAL A 107 1.31 34.71 2.83
CA VAL A 107 1.47 33.50 3.64
C VAL A 107 2.27 33.88 4.89
N THR A 108 1.77 33.48 6.04
CA THR A 108 2.44 33.64 7.33
C THR A 108 2.76 32.28 7.91
N ILE A 109 4.03 32.11 8.33
CA ILE A 109 4.53 30.92 9.00
C ILE A 109 5.05 31.38 10.36
N GLU A 110 4.64 30.70 11.42
CA GLU A 110 5.11 30.97 12.79
C GLU A 110 5.74 29.71 13.35
N LEU A 111 7.03 29.80 13.65
CA LEU A 111 7.80 28.72 14.31
C LEU A 111 7.45 28.72 15.79
N MET A 112 7.07 27.54 16.30
CA MET A 112 6.58 27.42 17.69
C MET A 112 7.70 27.15 18.69
N ASP A 113 8.81 26.56 18.25
CA ASP A 113 10.00 26.38 19.08
C ASP A 113 10.90 27.61 19.01
N SER A 114 11.63 27.87 20.09
CA SER A 114 12.60 28.96 20.14
C SER A 114 13.69 28.77 19.10
N LEU A 115 14.08 29.86 18.44
CA LEU A 115 15.17 29.82 17.47
C LEU A 115 16.50 29.49 18.15
N ILE A 116 17.22 28.54 17.59
CA ILE A 116 18.58 28.16 18.05
C ILE A 116 19.56 29.27 17.63
N PRO A 117 20.40 29.78 18.52
CA PRO A 117 21.39 30.79 18.17
C PRO A 117 22.43 30.29 17.15
N ASN A 118 22.98 31.22 16.36
CA ASN A 118 24.03 30.96 15.36
C ASN A 118 23.71 29.79 14.42
N THR A 119 22.47 29.74 13.94
CA THR A 119 21.95 28.60 13.21
C THR A 119 21.28 29.07 11.93
N THR A 120 21.59 28.42 10.81
CA THR A 120 20.92 28.61 9.54
C THR A 120 19.60 27.82 9.53
N TYR A 121 18.50 28.48 9.24
CA TYR A 121 17.17 27.91 9.07
C TYR A 121 16.81 27.81 7.59
N THR A 122 16.28 26.68 7.18
CA THR A 122 15.70 26.48 5.84
C THR A 122 14.25 26.01 6.00
N LEU A 123 13.33 26.72 5.37
CA LEU A 123 11.92 26.36 5.27
C LEU A 123 11.67 25.90 3.83
N ASP A 124 11.35 24.64 3.64
CA ASP A 124 10.99 24.08 2.36
C ASP A 124 9.48 23.84 2.32
N LEU A 125 8.80 24.49 1.39
CA LEU A 125 7.36 24.36 1.18
C LEU A 125 7.02 23.53 -0.07
N GLY A 126 8.03 23.11 -0.83
CA GLY A 126 7.83 22.33 -2.05
C GLY A 126 6.86 23.02 -3.03
N ASP A 127 5.71 22.40 -3.28
CA ASP A 127 4.62 22.89 -4.12
C ASP A 127 3.35 23.26 -3.33
N ALA A 128 3.49 23.53 -2.02
CA ALA A 128 2.35 23.82 -1.14
C ALA A 128 1.65 25.15 -1.46
N ILE A 129 2.35 26.12 -2.03
CA ILE A 129 1.80 27.44 -2.37
C ILE A 129 1.29 27.41 -3.79
N GLN A 130 0.00 27.71 -3.97
CA GLN A 130 -0.67 27.72 -5.28
C GLN A 130 -1.43 29.00 -5.46
N ASP A 131 -1.64 29.45 -6.72
CA ASP A 131 -2.60 30.52 -6.96
C ASP A 131 -4.02 30.11 -6.50
N ASN A 132 -4.81 31.09 -6.11
CA ASN A 132 -6.13 30.84 -5.53
C ASN A 132 -7.16 30.37 -6.57
N ASN A 133 -7.05 30.81 -7.82
CA ASN A 133 -8.06 30.59 -8.83
C ASN A 133 -7.83 29.29 -9.62
N GLU A 134 -6.72 29.19 -10.31
CA GLU A 134 -6.40 28.08 -11.21
C GLU A 134 -5.70 26.92 -10.51
N GLY A 135 -5.02 27.20 -9.39
CA GLY A 135 -4.28 26.20 -8.60
C GLY A 135 -2.92 25.85 -9.19
N ASN A 136 -2.26 26.80 -9.88
CA ASN A 136 -0.90 26.62 -10.37
C ASN A 136 0.08 26.62 -9.20
N PRO A 137 0.85 25.56 -8.96
CA PRO A 137 1.75 25.50 -7.83
C PRO A 137 3.05 26.28 -8.11
N LEU A 138 3.55 26.96 -7.06
CA LEU A 138 4.92 27.44 -7.02
C LEU A 138 5.81 26.25 -6.63
N GLU A 139 6.55 25.72 -7.59
CA GLU A 139 7.36 24.50 -7.38
C GLU A 139 8.68 24.80 -6.70
N ASN A 140 9.12 23.87 -5.82
CA ASN A 140 10.42 23.87 -5.14
C ASN A 140 10.71 25.18 -4.37
N PHE A 141 9.69 25.76 -3.74
CA PHE A 141 9.88 26.99 -2.99
C PHE A 141 10.54 26.72 -1.63
N SER A 142 11.68 27.34 -1.40
CA SER A 142 12.37 27.33 -0.10
C SER A 142 12.81 28.74 0.30
N LEU A 143 12.91 28.98 1.61
CA LEU A 143 13.41 30.23 2.19
C LEU A 143 14.50 29.90 3.20
N THR A 144 15.65 30.58 3.10
CA THR A 144 16.78 30.42 4.01
C THR A 144 17.12 31.73 4.73
N PHE A 145 17.35 31.65 6.05
CA PHE A 145 17.85 32.75 6.87
C PHE A 145 18.73 32.22 8.01
N SER A 146 19.45 33.08 8.69
CA SER A 146 20.30 32.71 9.84
C SER A 146 19.98 33.56 11.07
N THR A 147 20.04 32.94 12.23
CA THR A 147 20.02 33.62 13.54
C THR A 147 21.40 34.16 13.92
N GLY A 148 22.46 33.70 13.26
CA GLY A 148 23.82 34.18 13.37
C GLY A 148 24.22 35.21 12.32
N ASP A 149 25.46 35.51 12.21
CA ASP A 149 26.06 36.51 11.28
C ASP A 149 26.38 35.93 9.89
N HIS A 150 26.34 34.61 9.74
CA HIS A 150 26.62 33.92 8.48
C HIS A 150 25.53 32.88 8.15
N ILE A 151 25.55 32.42 6.92
CA ILE A 151 24.65 31.38 6.41
C ILE A 151 25.49 30.19 5.96
N ASP A 152 25.15 29.02 6.49
CA ASP A 152 25.71 27.77 5.99
C ASP A 152 25.09 27.42 4.65
N THR A 153 25.92 27.11 3.67
CA THR A 153 25.48 26.92 2.27
C THR A 153 25.61 25.50 1.76
N MET A 154 26.27 24.61 2.50
CA MET A 154 26.50 23.24 2.03
C MET A 154 25.21 22.44 2.03
N LYS A 155 25.15 21.47 1.11
CA LYS A 155 24.00 20.57 0.92
C LYS A 155 24.50 19.15 0.71
N VAL A 156 23.70 18.20 1.11
CA VAL A 156 23.86 16.79 0.76
C VAL A 156 22.54 16.26 0.21
N SER A 157 22.62 15.31 -0.70
CA SER A 157 21.42 14.72 -1.30
C SER A 157 21.61 13.23 -1.60
N GLY A 158 20.50 12.55 -1.76
CA GLY A 158 20.49 11.14 -2.00
C GLY A 158 19.09 10.56 -2.16
N VAL A 159 18.97 9.27 -2.00
CA VAL A 159 17.72 8.52 -2.12
C VAL A 159 17.55 7.56 -0.94
N VAL A 160 16.31 7.40 -0.50
CA VAL A 160 15.89 6.41 0.50
C VAL A 160 15.04 5.36 -0.19
N LEU A 161 15.48 4.11 -0.12
CA LEU A 161 14.80 2.95 -0.68
C LEU A 161 14.45 1.97 0.43
N ASN A 162 13.34 1.27 0.29
CA ASN A 162 13.05 0.13 1.17
C ASN A 162 14.11 -0.96 0.98
N ALA A 163 14.62 -1.51 2.07
CA ALA A 163 15.75 -2.44 2.04
C ALA A 163 15.40 -3.76 1.34
N GLU A 164 14.17 -4.26 1.51
CA GLU A 164 13.76 -5.56 0.99
C GLU A 164 13.43 -5.55 -0.49
N ASP A 165 12.81 -4.47 -1.00
CA ASP A 165 12.23 -4.47 -2.35
C ASP A 165 12.61 -3.26 -3.20
N LEU A 166 13.49 -2.37 -2.72
CA LEU A 166 13.97 -1.15 -3.38
C LEU A 166 12.83 -0.20 -3.83
N GLU A 167 11.66 -0.25 -3.18
CA GLU A 167 10.63 0.77 -3.40
C GLU A 167 11.11 2.13 -2.88
N PRO A 168 10.84 3.21 -3.59
CA PRO A 168 11.10 4.55 -3.08
C PRO A 168 10.30 4.84 -1.80
N VAL A 169 10.96 5.30 -0.76
CA VAL A 169 10.31 5.65 0.51
C VAL A 169 9.93 7.12 0.48
N THR A 170 8.63 7.40 0.49
CA THR A 170 8.08 8.77 0.43
C THR A 170 7.76 9.29 1.82
N GLY A 171 8.12 10.54 2.10
CA GLY A 171 7.74 11.22 3.35
C GLY A 171 8.60 10.90 4.55
N ALA A 172 9.66 10.10 4.40
CA ALA A 172 10.63 9.86 5.45
C ALA A 172 11.49 11.10 5.70
N TYR A 173 11.84 11.34 6.95
CA TYR A 173 12.84 12.34 7.31
C TYR A 173 14.23 11.74 7.22
N VAL A 174 15.16 12.50 6.64
CA VAL A 174 16.59 12.17 6.65
C VAL A 174 17.31 13.29 7.38
N GLY A 175 18.02 12.93 8.42
CA GLY A 175 18.66 13.90 9.29
C GLY A 175 20.12 13.58 9.62
N ILE A 176 20.83 14.61 10.09
CA ILE A 176 22.24 14.51 10.39
C ILE A 176 22.54 15.00 11.82
N TYR A 177 23.61 14.42 12.39
CA TYR A 177 24.23 14.85 13.63
C TYR A 177 25.72 15.13 13.40
N LYS A 178 26.20 16.24 13.90
CA LYS A 178 27.61 16.63 13.79
C LYS A 178 28.50 15.72 14.65
N VAL A 179 29.61 15.31 14.07
CA VAL A 179 30.64 14.54 14.76
C VAL A 179 31.77 15.47 15.16
N PHE A 180 32.11 15.53 16.46
CA PHE A 180 33.17 16.33 17.00
C PHE A 180 34.54 15.65 16.84
N ASP A 181 35.62 16.36 17.20
CA ASP A 181 36.99 15.87 16.95
C ASP A 181 37.36 14.62 17.76
N ASP A 182 36.73 14.42 18.92
CA ASP A 182 36.82 13.21 19.74
C ASP A 182 35.92 12.05 19.27
N ASN A 183 35.32 12.18 18.10
CA ASN A 183 34.31 11.28 17.54
C ASN A 183 32.99 11.20 18.35
N SER A 184 32.78 12.04 19.33
CA SER A 184 31.52 12.16 20.04
C SER A 184 30.47 12.91 19.21
N LEU A 185 29.19 12.71 19.53
CA LEU A 185 28.05 13.45 18.97
C LEU A 185 27.52 14.52 19.93
N VAL A 186 28.24 14.74 21.05
CA VAL A 186 27.93 15.73 22.08
C VAL A 186 29.21 16.40 22.52
N GLN A 187 29.16 17.71 22.68
CA GLN A 187 30.35 18.49 23.13
C GLN A 187 30.70 18.18 24.60
N GLY A 188 31.96 17.84 24.87
CA GLY A 188 32.44 17.17 26.09
C GLY A 188 32.20 17.85 27.44
N ASP A 189 32.04 19.19 27.50
CA ASP A 189 31.94 19.92 28.78
C ASP A 189 30.55 19.93 29.42
N SER A 190 29.55 19.26 28.80
CA SER A 190 28.14 19.33 29.19
C SER A 190 27.46 17.97 29.33
N LEU A 191 28.19 16.88 29.56
CA LEU A 191 27.67 15.52 29.56
C LEU A 191 26.89 15.20 30.85
N HIS A 192 25.56 15.12 30.75
CA HIS A 192 24.70 14.68 31.85
C HIS A 192 23.61 13.70 31.32
N GLY A 193 23.37 12.62 32.07
CA GLY A 193 22.26 11.69 31.75
C GLY A 193 22.33 11.09 30.36
N ALA A 194 21.39 11.46 29.48
CA ALA A 194 21.30 10.96 28.08
C ALA A 194 22.56 11.30 27.26
N ASP A 195 23.19 12.44 27.51
CA ASP A 195 24.41 12.87 26.80
C ASP A 195 25.60 11.99 27.12
N SER A 196 25.70 11.48 28.35
CA SER A 196 26.73 10.51 28.75
C SER A 196 26.55 9.17 28.03
N ILE A 197 25.28 8.75 27.81
CA ILE A 197 24.94 7.54 27.03
C ILE A 197 25.32 7.74 25.56
N ILE A 198 25.01 8.90 24.98
CA ILE A 198 25.34 9.24 23.60
C ILE A 198 26.87 9.27 23.39
N ALA A 199 27.62 9.78 24.33
CA ALA A 199 29.09 9.77 24.25
C ALA A 199 29.67 8.36 24.28
N LEU A 200 29.05 7.44 25.04
CA LEU A 200 29.49 6.04 25.13
C LEU A 200 28.99 5.21 23.91
N TYR A 201 27.78 5.48 23.47
CA TYR A 201 27.13 4.80 22.36
C TYR A 201 26.63 5.83 21.32
N PRO A 202 27.49 6.29 20.41
CA PRO A 202 27.14 7.39 19.48
C PRO A 202 25.85 7.24 18.71
N ASP A 203 25.49 6.01 18.33
CA ASP A 203 24.25 5.77 17.58
C ASP A 203 22.98 5.99 18.43
N SER A 204 23.10 6.02 19.76
CA SER A 204 21.98 6.32 20.65
C SER A 204 21.52 7.79 20.57
N VAL A 205 22.28 8.68 19.92
CA VAL A 205 21.84 10.06 19.67
C VAL A 205 20.49 10.09 18.96
N PHE A 206 20.29 9.18 18.02
CA PHE A 206 19.09 9.07 17.21
C PHE A 206 17.83 8.72 18.05
N MET A 207 18.04 8.07 19.19
CA MET A 207 16.94 7.73 20.13
C MET A 207 16.65 8.86 21.13
N HIS A 208 17.62 9.75 21.40
CA HIS A 208 17.52 10.70 22.49
C HIS A 208 17.34 12.16 22.05
N ARG A 209 17.84 12.53 20.87
CA ARG A 209 17.81 13.89 20.37
C ARG A 209 17.17 14.00 19.00
N PRO A 210 16.40 15.06 18.73
CA PRO A 210 15.92 15.33 17.37
C PRO A 210 17.09 15.64 16.44
N PHE A 211 16.89 15.49 15.13
CA PHE A 211 17.91 15.83 14.13
C PHE A 211 18.40 17.27 14.24
N GLU A 212 19.70 17.50 14.05
CA GLU A 212 20.25 18.86 13.97
C GLU A 212 19.88 19.55 12.66
N ARG A 213 19.81 18.78 11.57
CA ARG A 213 19.32 19.18 10.26
C ARG A 213 18.53 18.04 9.67
N ALA A 214 17.46 18.36 8.98
CA ALA A 214 16.67 17.35 8.31
C ALA A 214 16.16 17.82 6.94
N GLY A 215 15.95 16.86 6.06
CA GLY A 215 15.19 16.98 4.82
C GLY A 215 14.13 15.88 4.77
N LYS A 216 13.12 16.03 3.93
CA LYS A 216 12.05 15.06 3.74
C LYS A 216 12.14 14.43 2.36
N THR A 217 11.85 13.13 2.25
CA THR A 217 11.88 12.44 0.97
C THR A 217 10.67 12.78 0.09
N ASP A 218 10.93 13.00 -1.20
CA ASP A 218 9.90 13.20 -2.23
C ASP A 218 9.23 11.89 -2.65
N ALA A 219 8.33 11.96 -3.64
CA ALA A 219 7.63 10.79 -4.19
C ALA A 219 8.55 9.77 -4.88
N TYR A 220 9.78 10.12 -5.16
CA TYR A 220 10.82 9.24 -5.72
C TYR A 220 11.83 8.76 -4.66
N GLY A 221 11.56 9.05 -3.39
CA GLY A 221 12.46 8.73 -2.29
C GLY A 221 13.68 9.65 -2.21
N ARG A 222 13.76 10.74 -3.00
CA ARG A 222 14.90 11.65 -3.02
C ARG A 222 14.79 12.67 -1.91
N PHE A 223 15.91 12.95 -1.27
CA PHE A 223 16.02 13.96 -0.22
C PHE A 223 17.16 14.94 -0.51
N THR A 224 17.04 16.13 0.07
CA THR A 224 18.11 17.13 0.13
C THR A 224 18.09 17.76 1.51
N ILE A 225 19.25 17.79 2.17
CA ILE A 225 19.46 18.51 3.42
C ILE A 225 20.30 19.74 3.09
N SER A 226 19.80 20.92 3.41
CA SER A 226 20.44 22.20 3.13
C SER A 226 20.83 22.92 4.42
N GLY A 227 21.66 23.97 4.31
CA GLY A 227 22.06 24.79 5.45
C GLY A 227 23.04 24.07 6.38
N ILE A 228 23.94 23.27 5.81
CA ILE A 228 24.90 22.47 6.58
C ILE A 228 26.21 23.26 6.72
N ALA A 229 26.71 23.33 7.94
CA ALA A 229 28.03 23.87 8.24
C ALA A 229 29.16 22.91 7.81
N PRO A 230 30.38 23.38 7.59
CA PRO A 230 31.53 22.49 7.39
C PRO A 230 31.74 21.56 8.59
N GLY A 231 32.00 20.28 8.31
CA GLY A 231 32.23 19.29 9.37
C GLY A 231 32.03 17.86 8.91
N ARG A 232 32.08 16.93 9.85
CA ARG A 232 31.80 15.52 9.68
C ARG A 232 30.43 15.21 10.30
N TYR A 233 29.63 14.37 9.67
CA TYR A 233 28.26 14.09 10.11
C TYR A 233 27.93 12.60 10.01
N ARG A 234 27.11 12.10 10.94
CA ARG A 234 26.36 10.86 10.79
C ARG A 234 25.01 11.13 10.18
N LEU A 235 24.54 10.24 9.32
CA LEU A 235 23.29 10.33 8.55
C LEU A 235 22.36 9.20 8.94
N TYR A 236 21.11 9.56 9.25
CA TYR A 236 20.03 8.61 9.57
C TYR A 236 18.77 8.96 8.80
N GLY A 237 17.95 7.94 8.53
CA GLY A 237 16.61 8.06 8.00
C GLY A 237 15.58 7.58 9.01
N LEU A 238 14.39 8.20 9.03
CA LEU A 238 13.32 7.90 9.97
C LEU A 238 11.96 8.06 9.30
N MET A 239 11.11 7.04 9.38
CA MET A 239 9.68 7.17 9.12
C MET A 239 9.00 7.53 10.45
N ASP A 240 9.01 8.80 10.77
CA ASP A 240 8.57 9.37 12.05
C ASP A 240 7.04 9.40 12.10
N GLY A 241 6.47 8.59 12.98
CA GLY A 241 5.01 8.48 13.18
C GLY A 241 4.45 9.48 14.20
N ASN A 242 5.28 9.96 15.14
CA ASN A 242 4.86 10.84 16.23
C ASN A 242 5.34 12.29 16.08
N THR A 243 6.15 12.59 15.05
CA THR A 243 6.70 13.92 14.71
C THR A 243 7.61 14.53 15.78
N ASP A 244 8.37 13.69 16.48
CA ASP A 244 9.37 14.15 17.46
C ASP A 244 10.83 14.10 16.95
N TYR A 245 11.01 13.58 15.72
CA TYR A 245 12.29 13.47 15.02
C TYR A 245 13.33 12.60 15.74
N LYS A 246 12.86 11.57 16.46
CA LYS A 246 13.68 10.60 17.20
C LYS A 246 13.20 9.20 16.91
N TYR A 247 14.09 8.23 16.96
CA TYR A 247 13.72 6.83 16.93
C TYR A 247 13.40 6.33 18.34
N ASN A 248 12.15 6.31 18.71
CA ASN A 248 11.70 5.92 20.05
C ASN A 248 10.45 5.03 20.04
N VAL A 249 9.87 4.79 18.87
CA VAL A 249 8.71 3.92 18.67
C VAL A 249 9.12 2.73 17.79
N SER A 250 8.93 1.51 18.29
CA SER A 250 9.37 0.28 17.63
C SER A 250 8.70 0.00 16.26
N THR A 251 7.65 0.73 15.93
CA THR A 251 6.95 0.63 14.63
C THR A 251 7.51 1.56 13.56
N GLU A 252 8.47 2.41 13.92
CA GLU A 252 9.10 3.35 12.99
C GLU A 252 10.17 2.65 12.15
N ASP A 253 10.17 2.94 10.84
CA ASP A 253 11.21 2.44 9.95
C ASP A 253 12.43 3.35 10.04
N VAL A 254 13.60 2.73 10.00
CA VAL A 254 14.89 3.40 10.18
C VAL A 254 15.86 3.10 9.05
N ALA A 255 16.79 4.00 8.84
CA ALA A 255 17.93 3.80 7.96
C ALA A 255 19.15 4.52 8.52
N PHE A 256 20.34 4.03 8.25
CA PHE A 256 21.58 4.70 8.64
C PHE A 256 22.69 4.45 7.60
N LEU A 257 23.72 5.27 7.66
CA LEU A 257 24.91 5.12 6.83
C LEU A 257 26.10 4.78 7.73
N ASP A 258 26.86 3.74 7.39
CA ASP A 258 28.01 3.30 8.16
C ASP A 258 29.15 4.33 8.15
N SER A 259 29.32 5.01 6.99
CA SER A 259 30.36 6.00 6.79
C SER A 259 29.92 7.41 7.23
N LEU A 260 30.85 8.18 7.75
CA LEU A 260 30.65 9.61 8.00
C LEU A 260 30.57 10.36 6.66
N ILE A 261 29.69 11.34 6.59
CA ILE A 261 29.61 12.26 5.46
C ILE A 261 30.37 13.56 5.76
N VAL A 262 31.05 14.07 4.74
CA VAL A 262 31.75 15.36 4.77
C VAL A 262 31.19 16.22 3.65
N PRO A 263 30.26 17.12 3.95
CA PRO A 263 29.70 18.03 2.95
C PRO A 263 30.80 18.89 2.32
N SER A 264 30.75 19.01 1.00
CA SER A 264 31.67 19.84 0.22
C SER A 264 30.96 20.46 -0.97
N MET A 265 31.60 21.42 -1.63
CA MET A 265 31.09 22.01 -2.86
C MET A 265 32.20 22.19 -3.88
N GLU A 266 31.89 21.95 -5.13
CA GLU A 266 32.81 22.07 -6.26
C GLU A 266 32.21 23.01 -7.33
N PRO A 267 33.04 23.86 -7.97
CA PRO A 267 32.54 24.68 -9.06
C PRO A 267 32.16 23.79 -10.26
N CYS A 268 31.00 24.05 -10.85
CA CYS A 268 30.53 23.31 -12.00
C CYS A 268 29.86 24.22 -13.03
N LYS A 269 29.69 23.70 -14.25
CA LYS A 269 28.88 24.36 -15.29
C LYS A 269 27.47 23.79 -15.25
N ILE A 270 26.50 24.66 -15.01
CA ILE A 270 25.07 24.30 -15.06
C ILE A 270 24.56 24.60 -16.46
N HIS A 271 23.95 23.58 -17.08
CA HIS A 271 23.34 23.66 -18.40
C HIS A 271 21.82 23.79 -18.26
N ASP A 272 21.29 25.01 -18.40
CA ASP A 272 19.86 25.26 -18.40
C ASP A 272 19.35 25.19 -19.85
N THR A 273 18.48 24.23 -20.14
CA THR A 273 17.86 24.07 -21.45
C THR A 273 16.58 24.92 -21.52
N ILE A 274 16.57 25.90 -22.44
CA ILE A 274 15.37 26.68 -22.72
C ILE A 274 14.56 25.98 -23.81
N TRP A 275 13.36 25.57 -23.48
CA TRP A 275 12.42 24.94 -24.40
C TRP A 275 11.59 25.98 -25.14
N SER A 276 11.58 25.95 -26.46
CA SER A 276 10.76 26.85 -27.25
C SER A 276 9.31 26.41 -27.32
N LYS A 277 8.42 27.26 -26.82
CA LYS A 277 6.97 27.03 -26.95
C LYS A 277 6.47 27.00 -28.41
N LEU A 278 7.18 27.62 -29.33
CA LEU A 278 6.82 27.73 -30.76
C LEU A 278 7.13 26.43 -31.53
N ASN A 279 8.21 25.76 -31.19
CA ASN A 279 8.63 24.54 -31.86
C ASN A 279 7.84 23.30 -31.42
N LEU A 280 7.39 23.25 -30.17
CA LEU A 280 6.53 22.16 -29.66
C LEU A 280 5.28 21.96 -30.51
N HIS A 281 4.63 23.04 -30.98
CA HIS A 281 3.39 22.94 -31.75
C HIS A 281 3.59 22.46 -33.19
N SER A 282 4.72 22.77 -33.81
CA SER A 282 5.10 22.27 -35.14
C SER A 282 5.56 20.82 -35.09
N VAL A 283 6.20 20.42 -33.99
CA VAL A 283 6.68 19.07 -33.75
C VAL A 283 5.52 18.10 -33.41
N GLU A 284 4.52 18.52 -32.63
CA GLU A 284 3.32 17.71 -32.41
C GLU A 284 2.55 17.38 -33.71
N LYS A 285 2.52 18.30 -34.66
CA LYS A 285 1.95 18.05 -35.99
C LYS A 285 2.75 17.05 -36.82
N ALA A 286 4.06 17.05 -36.66
CA ALA A 286 4.96 16.11 -37.37
C ALA A 286 4.95 14.70 -36.75
N VAL A 287 4.82 14.60 -35.42
CA VAL A 287 4.79 13.31 -34.67
C VAL A 287 3.55 12.47 -34.99
N ASN A 288 2.42 13.14 -35.21
CA ASN A 288 1.17 12.44 -35.56
C ASN A 288 1.15 11.91 -37.00
N SER A 289 2.17 12.20 -37.81
CA SER A 289 2.19 11.81 -39.21
C SER A 289 3.23 10.73 -39.59
N ASP A 290 4.30 10.49 -38.81
CA ASP A 290 5.30 9.48 -39.18
C ASP A 290 6.28 9.10 -38.04
N LYS A 291 6.77 7.82 -38.05
CA LYS A 291 7.81 7.28 -37.11
C LYS A 291 9.15 8.06 -37.13
N LYS A 292 9.42 8.83 -38.16
CA LYS A 292 10.57 9.73 -38.28
C LYS A 292 10.45 10.99 -37.44
N GLY A 293 9.23 11.38 -37.05
CA GLY A 293 8.99 12.55 -36.22
C GLY A 293 9.59 12.46 -34.80
N LYS A 294 9.73 11.23 -34.28
CA LYS A 294 10.28 11.05 -32.92
C LYS A 294 11.78 11.40 -32.81
N GLN A 295 12.54 11.21 -33.90
CA GLN A 295 13.95 11.60 -33.97
C GLN A 295 14.14 13.11 -34.17
N LEU A 296 13.13 13.80 -34.73
CA LEU A 296 13.16 15.26 -34.91
C LEU A 296 12.89 16.00 -33.57
N ILE A 297 12.15 15.39 -32.64
CA ILE A 297 11.85 15.99 -31.31
C ILE A 297 13.13 16.15 -30.50
N ASP A 298 14.00 15.14 -30.50
CA ASP A 298 15.25 15.18 -29.73
C ASP A 298 16.26 16.21 -30.24
N THR A 299 16.09 16.70 -31.48
CA THR A 299 17.00 17.67 -32.12
C THR A 299 16.45 19.09 -32.22
N LEU A 300 15.14 19.29 -32.09
CA LEU A 300 14.49 20.60 -32.35
C LEU A 300 13.70 21.16 -31.17
N ALA A 301 13.66 20.45 -30.04
CA ALA A 301 12.79 20.82 -28.92
C ALA A 301 13.36 21.92 -28.00
N TYR A 302 14.61 22.33 -28.16
CA TYR A 302 15.19 23.40 -27.34
C TYR A 302 15.68 24.56 -28.20
N ASP A 303 15.44 25.79 -27.73
CA ASP A 303 15.89 27.03 -28.39
C ASP A 303 17.36 27.29 -28.08
N SER A 304 17.77 27.09 -26.86
CA SER A 304 19.13 27.36 -26.41
C SER A 304 19.48 26.60 -25.15
N ILE A 305 20.75 26.33 -24.96
CA ILE A 305 21.33 25.89 -23.72
C ILE A 305 22.12 27.06 -23.14
N ILE A 306 21.67 27.56 -21.99
CA ILE A 306 22.44 28.58 -21.26
C ILE A 306 23.38 27.86 -20.32
N VAL A 307 24.66 28.09 -20.49
CA VAL A 307 25.71 27.60 -19.60
C VAL A 307 26.05 28.71 -18.60
N ARG A 308 25.83 28.43 -17.32
CA ARG A 308 26.21 29.35 -16.23
C ARG A 308 27.14 28.68 -15.25
N ASP A 309 27.98 29.45 -14.59
CA ASP A 309 28.78 28.97 -13.48
C ASP A 309 27.88 28.72 -12.27
N GLY A 310 28.13 27.60 -11.62
CA GLY A 310 27.38 27.19 -10.42
C GLY A 310 28.21 26.31 -9.51
N TRP A 311 27.58 25.77 -8.50
CA TRP A 311 28.19 24.89 -7.51
C TRP A 311 27.50 23.54 -7.51
N ARG A 312 28.28 22.46 -7.52
CA ARG A 312 27.82 21.11 -7.23
C ARG A 312 28.10 20.81 -5.78
N TYR A 313 27.09 20.39 -5.06
CA TYR A 313 27.20 20.02 -3.67
C TYR A 313 27.40 18.52 -3.56
N LEU A 314 28.32 18.09 -2.71
CA LEU A 314 28.69 16.69 -2.52
C LEU A 314 28.59 16.31 -1.04
N PRO A 315 28.30 15.03 -0.72
CA PRO A 315 27.84 13.99 -1.63
C PRO A 315 26.41 14.22 -2.16
N ASP A 316 26.15 13.87 -3.43
CA ASP A 316 24.86 14.04 -4.10
C ASP A 316 24.19 12.71 -4.50
N ASN A 317 24.78 11.59 -4.07
CA ASN A 317 24.39 10.25 -4.44
C ASN A 317 24.28 9.29 -3.25
N LEU A 318 23.96 9.83 -2.07
CA LEU A 318 23.79 9.01 -0.86
C LEU A 318 22.62 8.04 -1.03
N GLN A 319 22.81 6.80 -0.58
CA GLN A 319 21.81 5.76 -0.65
C GLN A 319 21.55 5.19 0.73
N LEU A 320 20.32 5.33 1.20
CA LEU A 320 19.85 4.78 2.46
C LEU A 320 18.89 3.65 2.19
N ARG A 321 19.05 2.54 2.89
CA ARG A 321 18.15 1.39 2.88
C ARG A 321 17.33 1.38 4.16
N MET A 322 16.06 1.68 4.04
CA MET A 322 15.14 1.78 5.17
C MET A 322 14.52 0.44 5.48
N PHE A 323 14.49 0.10 6.76
CA PHE A 323 13.97 -1.16 7.27
C PHE A 323 13.27 -0.93 8.61
N ASN A 324 12.39 -1.85 8.97
CA ASN A 324 11.81 -1.92 10.32
C ASN A 324 12.54 -2.99 11.11
N GLU A 325 13.01 -2.68 12.32
CA GLU A 325 13.71 -3.66 13.16
C GLU A 325 12.80 -4.82 13.63
N GLY A 326 11.51 -4.74 13.32
CA GLY A 326 10.59 -5.83 13.59
C GLY A 326 10.47 -6.14 15.08
N HIS A 327 10.55 -5.13 15.93
CA HIS A 327 10.18 -5.30 17.33
C HIS A 327 8.71 -5.74 17.35
N ASN A 328 8.52 -7.05 17.44
CA ASN A 328 7.23 -7.68 17.48
C ASN A 328 6.49 -7.22 18.75
N THR A 329 5.80 -6.08 18.65
CA THR A 329 4.83 -5.71 19.66
C THR A 329 3.66 -6.67 19.54
N LEU A 330 3.57 -7.56 20.51
CA LEU A 330 2.49 -8.54 20.57
C LEU A 330 1.25 -7.85 21.12
N TYR A 331 0.22 -7.69 20.31
CA TYR A 331 -1.10 -7.27 20.75
C TYR A 331 -2.20 -7.88 19.89
N LEU A 332 -3.37 -8.00 20.47
CA LEU A 332 -4.57 -8.44 19.78
C LEU A 332 -5.08 -7.29 18.92
N ASP A 333 -5.12 -7.49 17.59
CA ASP A 333 -5.60 -6.48 16.64
C ASP A 333 -7.12 -6.56 16.49
N ASP A 334 -7.65 -7.77 16.24
CA ASP A 334 -9.08 -7.92 15.99
C ASP A 334 -9.58 -9.33 16.29
N VAL A 335 -10.83 -9.44 16.71
CA VAL A 335 -11.56 -10.70 16.88
C VAL A 335 -12.92 -10.58 16.21
N ILE A 336 -13.14 -11.33 15.15
CA ILE A 336 -14.35 -11.26 14.33
C ILE A 336 -15.06 -12.60 14.31
N TRP A 337 -16.30 -12.62 14.71
CA TRP A 337 -17.20 -13.73 14.42
C TRP A 337 -17.72 -13.58 12.98
N LYS A 338 -17.00 -14.20 12.04
CA LYS A 338 -17.19 -13.99 10.60
C LYS A 338 -18.52 -14.50 10.08
N ASP A 339 -18.92 -15.66 10.54
CA ASP A 339 -20.20 -16.31 10.28
C ASP A 339 -20.54 -17.26 11.44
N SER A 340 -21.63 -17.98 11.35
CA SER A 340 -22.08 -18.84 12.49
C SER A 340 -21.03 -19.83 13.00
N ILE A 341 -20.13 -20.30 12.14
CA ILE A 341 -19.18 -21.38 12.44
C ILE A 341 -17.72 -20.94 12.45
N HIS A 342 -17.39 -19.69 12.04
CA HIS A 342 -16.01 -19.21 11.98
C HIS A 342 -15.76 -18.04 12.91
N LEU A 343 -14.73 -18.15 13.74
CA LEU A 343 -14.17 -17.09 14.53
C LEU A 343 -12.76 -16.79 14.02
N ASN A 344 -12.50 -15.56 13.60
CA ASN A 344 -11.19 -15.11 13.18
C ASN A 344 -10.53 -14.28 14.27
N VAL A 345 -9.30 -14.60 14.60
CA VAL A 345 -8.48 -13.85 15.57
C VAL A 345 -7.24 -13.36 14.83
N ARG A 346 -6.96 -12.06 14.92
CA ARG A 346 -5.80 -11.44 14.31
C ARG A 346 -4.96 -10.70 15.34
N PHE A 347 -3.66 -10.98 15.31
CA PHE A 347 -2.64 -10.28 16.07
C PHE A 347 -1.81 -9.37 15.16
N ALA A 348 -1.23 -8.35 15.73
CA ALA A 348 -0.41 -7.40 14.98
C ALA A 348 0.93 -7.97 14.50
N SER A 349 1.43 -8.99 15.16
CA SER A 349 2.74 -9.60 14.87
C SER A 349 2.68 -11.11 15.06
N ARG A 350 3.74 -11.79 14.58
CA ARG A 350 3.93 -13.22 14.80
C ARG A 350 3.84 -13.58 16.28
N MET A 351 2.94 -14.51 16.61
CA MET A 351 2.74 -14.98 17.98
C MET A 351 3.61 -16.21 18.27
N PRO A 352 4.34 -16.22 19.39
CA PRO A 352 5.15 -17.38 19.79
C PRO A 352 4.31 -18.58 20.23
N SER A 353 3.08 -18.36 20.66
CA SER A 353 2.13 -19.40 21.08
C SER A 353 0.71 -19.05 20.68
N LEU A 354 -0.14 -20.06 20.56
CA LEU A 354 -1.56 -19.87 20.30
C LEU A 354 -2.26 -19.29 21.55
N PRO A 355 -3.29 -18.45 21.41
CA PRO A 355 -4.09 -17.96 22.53
C PRO A 355 -4.95 -19.08 23.11
N VAL A 356 -5.24 -19.00 24.40
CA VAL A 356 -6.21 -19.87 25.08
C VAL A 356 -7.55 -19.17 25.09
N ILE A 357 -8.58 -19.79 24.51
CA ILE A 357 -9.93 -19.24 24.40
C ILE A 357 -10.89 -20.11 25.18
N THR A 358 -11.65 -19.52 26.10
CA THR A 358 -12.69 -20.19 26.89
C THR A 358 -14.00 -19.45 26.85
N LEU A 359 -15.11 -20.18 26.96
CA LEU A 359 -16.45 -19.59 27.08
C LEU A 359 -16.71 -19.12 28.53
N LEU A 360 -17.27 -17.94 28.71
CA LEU A 360 -17.58 -17.36 30.04
C LEU A 360 -18.96 -17.71 30.58
N ASP A 361 -19.93 -18.04 29.71
CA ASP A 361 -21.35 -18.13 30.09
C ASP A 361 -21.81 -19.49 30.62
N GLU A 362 -20.89 -20.43 30.96
CA GLU A 362 -21.24 -21.81 31.28
C GLU A 362 -21.73 -22.05 32.71
N GLU A 363 -21.38 -21.19 33.68
CA GLU A 363 -21.71 -21.42 35.08
C GLU A 363 -23.15 -21.05 35.47
N GLU A 364 -23.85 -20.21 34.70
CA GLU A 364 -25.18 -19.69 35.07
C GLU A 364 -26.38 -20.46 34.49
N ARG A 365 -26.21 -21.37 33.49
CA ARG A 365 -27.37 -21.88 32.73
C ARG A 365 -27.77 -23.34 32.99
N GLY A 366 -27.01 -24.15 33.71
CA GLY A 366 -27.41 -25.51 34.07
C GLY A 366 -27.76 -26.45 32.90
N GLU A 367 -27.40 -26.09 31.67
CA GLU A 367 -27.60 -26.88 30.46
C GLU A 367 -26.36 -27.74 30.18
N ALA A 368 -26.54 -28.80 29.38
CA ALA A 368 -25.50 -29.78 29.02
C ALA A 368 -24.16 -29.06 28.76
N ALA A 369 -23.17 -29.38 29.59
CA ALA A 369 -21.86 -28.72 29.54
C ALA A 369 -21.24 -28.87 28.15
N VAL A 370 -20.92 -27.76 27.52
CA VAL A 370 -20.07 -27.73 26.30
C VAL A 370 -18.73 -28.35 26.69
N ASP A 371 -18.24 -29.30 25.92
CA ASP A 371 -16.91 -29.85 26.15
C ASP A 371 -15.87 -28.74 25.96
N LYS A 372 -15.26 -28.30 27.07
CA LYS A 372 -14.35 -27.15 27.13
C LYS A 372 -13.13 -27.27 26.20
N ASP A 373 -12.75 -28.51 25.87
CA ASP A 373 -11.55 -28.78 25.11
C ASP A 373 -11.81 -29.06 23.61
N SER A 374 -13.06 -29.33 23.21
CA SER A 374 -13.37 -29.77 21.84
C SER A 374 -14.32 -28.87 21.05
N TRP A 375 -14.84 -27.78 21.60
CA TRP A 375 -15.83 -26.91 20.92
C TRP A 375 -15.23 -26.05 19.81
N LEU A 376 -13.90 -25.79 19.83
CA LEU A 376 -13.13 -25.05 18.84
C LEU A 376 -12.05 -25.90 18.18
N ILE A 377 -11.94 -25.77 16.87
CA ILE A 377 -10.82 -26.33 16.11
C ILE A 377 -10.02 -25.15 15.55
N CYS A 378 -8.73 -25.05 15.91
CA CYS A 378 -7.85 -23.97 15.45
C CYS A 378 -7.19 -24.34 14.12
N GLU A 379 -7.24 -23.46 13.16
CA GLU A 379 -6.51 -23.48 11.89
C GLU A 379 -5.57 -22.26 11.88
N PRO A 380 -4.32 -22.40 12.38
CA PRO A 380 -3.36 -21.30 12.45
C PRO A 380 -2.68 -21.09 11.09
N ASN A 381 -2.17 -19.88 10.87
CA ASN A 381 -1.22 -19.65 9.81
C ASN A 381 0.23 -19.91 10.29
N LEU A 382 1.21 -19.81 9.38
CA LEU A 382 2.63 -20.11 9.67
C LEU A 382 3.23 -19.19 10.77
N THR A 383 2.69 -17.98 10.93
CA THR A 383 3.16 -16.95 11.87
C THR A 383 2.33 -16.87 13.14
N ASN A 384 1.24 -17.60 13.24
CA ASN A 384 0.26 -17.56 14.34
C ASN A 384 -0.30 -16.14 14.59
N ASP A 385 -0.24 -15.26 13.61
CA ASP A 385 -0.80 -13.91 13.69
C ASP A 385 -2.24 -13.82 13.19
N THR A 386 -2.64 -14.77 12.35
CA THR A 386 -4.00 -14.86 11.82
C THR A 386 -4.52 -16.28 12.03
N LEU A 387 -5.49 -16.42 12.89
CA LEU A 387 -6.04 -17.72 13.30
C LEU A 387 -7.49 -17.80 12.87
N THR A 388 -7.86 -18.91 12.22
CA THR A 388 -9.25 -19.23 11.95
C THR A 388 -9.69 -20.34 12.89
N TYR A 389 -10.72 -20.11 13.67
CA TYR A 389 -11.32 -21.09 14.55
C TYR A 389 -12.64 -21.57 13.96
N TRP A 390 -12.83 -22.88 13.96
CA TRP A 390 -14.06 -23.55 13.59
C TRP A 390 -14.85 -23.88 14.86
N ILE A 391 -16.05 -23.34 14.99
CA ILE A 391 -16.94 -23.63 16.12
C ILE A 391 -17.65 -24.94 15.80
N ARG A 392 -17.25 -26.02 16.47
CA ARG A 392 -17.77 -27.37 16.25
C ARG A 392 -19.11 -27.60 16.92
N ASP A 393 -19.26 -27.04 18.14
CA ASP A 393 -20.45 -27.29 18.97
C ASP A 393 -21.67 -26.49 18.51
N SER A 394 -22.77 -27.21 18.23
CA SER A 394 -24.03 -26.61 17.78
C SER A 394 -24.68 -25.71 18.82
N LEU A 395 -24.50 -25.98 20.10
CA LEU A 395 -25.00 -25.14 21.19
C LEU A 395 -24.27 -23.78 21.24
N VAL A 396 -23.07 -23.70 20.69
CA VAL A 396 -22.28 -22.48 20.64
C VAL A 396 -22.55 -21.70 19.35
N TYR A 397 -22.46 -22.32 18.16
CA TYR A 397 -22.65 -21.59 16.91
C TYR A 397 -24.10 -21.13 16.64
N GLN A 398 -25.06 -21.65 17.38
CA GLN A 398 -26.47 -21.20 17.32
C GLN A 398 -26.77 -20.01 18.21
N ARG A 399 -25.87 -19.61 19.10
CA ARG A 399 -26.04 -18.46 19.99
C ARG A 399 -26.13 -17.14 19.21
N ASP A 400 -26.84 -16.17 19.77
CA ASP A 400 -26.90 -14.81 19.21
C ASP A 400 -25.68 -13.97 19.64
N THR A 401 -25.09 -14.30 20.80
CA THR A 401 -23.92 -13.63 21.36
C THR A 401 -22.94 -14.66 21.93
N LEU A 402 -21.66 -14.34 21.88
CA LEU A 402 -20.59 -15.10 22.54
C LEU A 402 -19.84 -14.20 23.51
N ALA A 403 -19.63 -14.68 24.72
CA ALA A 403 -18.72 -14.06 25.68
C ALA A 403 -17.52 -15.00 25.89
N LEU A 404 -16.33 -14.51 25.50
CA LEU A 404 -15.10 -15.27 25.48
C LEU A 404 -14.09 -14.68 26.45
N SER A 405 -13.36 -15.52 27.16
CA SER A 405 -12.11 -15.16 27.82
C SER A 405 -10.96 -15.61 26.94
N MET A 406 -10.07 -14.68 26.57
CA MET A 406 -8.91 -14.97 25.73
C MET A 406 -7.62 -14.58 26.46
N SER A 407 -6.73 -15.55 26.67
CA SER A 407 -5.41 -15.36 27.27
C SER A 407 -4.34 -15.47 26.18
N TYR A 408 -3.53 -14.44 26.04
CA TYR A 408 -2.48 -14.35 25.00
C TYR A 408 -1.29 -13.51 25.49
N LEU A 409 -0.16 -13.61 24.80
CA LEU A 409 1.00 -12.77 25.06
C LEU A 409 0.80 -11.35 24.52
N PHE A 410 1.11 -10.38 25.36
CA PHE A 410 0.99 -8.96 25.06
C PHE A 410 2.28 -8.24 25.44
N THR A 411 2.81 -7.40 24.53
CA THR A 411 4.03 -6.62 24.82
C THR A 411 3.65 -5.32 25.51
N ARG A 412 4.20 -5.10 26.70
CA ARG A 412 4.09 -3.86 27.46
C ARG A 412 5.47 -3.42 27.95
N ASP A 413 5.83 -2.18 27.67
CA ASP A 413 7.10 -1.59 28.05
C ASP A 413 8.31 -2.47 27.63
N GLY A 414 8.27 -3.03 26.40
CA GLY A 414 9.31 -3.90 25.86
C GLY A 414 9.39 -5.30 26.49
N ARG A 415 8.38 -5.72 27.27
CA ARG A 415 8.31 -7.07 27.89
C ARG A 415 7.02 -7.78 27.51
N ASP A 416 7.14 -9.06 27.20
CA ASP A 416 6.00 -9.89 26.91
C ASP A 416 5.39 -10.41 28.21
N ILE A 417 4.12 -10.11 28.42
CA ILE A 417 3.32 -10.52 29.58
C ILE A 417 2.09 -11.28 29.12
N LEU A 418 1.63 -12.22 29.92
CA LEU A 418 0.35 -12.87 29.68
C LEU A 418 -0.79 -11.90 30.03
N ARG A 419 -1.67 -11.65 29.05
CA ARG A 419 -2.86 -10.83 29.22
C ARG A 419 -4.11 -11.67 28.97
N THR A 420 -5.16 -11.41 29.75
CA THR A 420 -6.46 -12.03 29.56
C THR A 420 -7.51 -10.94 29.35
N ASP A 421 -8.17 -10.98 28.21
CA ASP A 421 -9.25 -10.07 27.85
C ASP A 421 -10.58 -10.81 27.74
N THR A 422 -11.66 -10.12 28.10
CA THR A 422 -13.04 -10.58 27.87
C THR A 422 -13.57 -9.95 26.60
N ILE A 423 -14.04 -10.79 25.68
CA ILE A 423 -14.47 -10.38 24.34
C ILE A 423 -15.94 -10.77 24.16
N TYR A 424 -16.76 -9.78 23.77
CA TYR A 424 -18.19 -9.96 23.48
C TYR A 424 -18.40 -9.85 21.97
N LEU A 425 -19.00 -10.87 21.37
CA LEU A 425 -19.25 -10.95 19.92
C LEU A 425 -20.72 -11.17 19.65
N GLU A 426 -21.26 -10.50 18.64
CA GLU A 426 -22.61 -10.74 18.13
C GLU A 426 -22.55 -11.63 16.90
N ASN A 427 -23.50 -12.58 16.79
CA ASN A 427 -23.61 -13.45 15.63
C ASN A 427 -23.96 -12.61 14.38
N PRO A 428 -23.17 -12.68 13.29
CA PRO A 428 -23.38 -11.89 12.08
C PRO A 428 -24.59 -12.35 11.25
N ARG A 429 -25.42 -13.25 11.76
CA ARG A 429 -26.65 -13.64 11.04
C ARG A 429 -27.42 -12.37 10.67
N PRO A 430 -27.88 -12.24 9.41
CA PRO A 430 -28.69 -11.09 9.02
C PRO A 430 -29.92 -11.06 9.94
N LYS A 431 -30.04 -10.00 10.74
CA LYS A 431 -31.27 -9.71 11.48
C LYS A 431 -32.35 -9.56 10.41
N ILE A 432 -33.11 -10.65 10.14
CA ILE A 432 -34.20 -10.64 9.16
C ILE A 432 -35.22 -9.66 9.70
N ASP A 433 -35.31 -8.50 9.07
CA ASP A 433 -36.31 -7.48 9.39
C ASP A 433 -37.68 -8.14 9.44
N GLU A 434 -38.47 -7.88 10.49
CA GLU A 434 -39.85 -8.45 10.62
C GLU A 434 -40.68 -8.20 9.36
N LYS A 435 -40.39 -7.11 8.63
CA LYS A 435 -40.99 -6.82 7.31
C LYS A 435 -40.55 -7.78 6.22
N GLN A 436 -39.33 -8.31 6.29
CA GLN A 436 -38.86 -9.33 5.34
C GLN A 436 -39.42 -10.70 5.70
N LYS A 437 -39.48 -11.07 6.99
CA LYS A 437 -40.19 -12.29 7.46
C LYS A 437 -41.66 -12.29 7.06
N ALA A 438 -42.32 -11.15 7.13
CA ALA A 438 -43.73 -11.01 6.69
C ALA A 438 -43.87 -11.17 5.16
N LYS A 439 -42.97 -10.58 4.37
CA LYS A 439 -42.94 -10.72 2.91
C LYS A 439 -42.59 -12.13 2.43
N GLU A 440 -41.67 -12.82 3.14
CA GLU A 440 -41.33 -14.21 2.83
C GLU A 440 -42.46 -15.17 3.21
N LYS A 441 -43.12 -14.96 4.36
CA LYS A 441 -44.35 -15.70 4.71
C LYS A 441 -45.45 -15.48 3.69
N GLU A 442 -45.66 -14.25 3.26
CA GLU A 442 -46.67 -13.91 2.22
C GLU A 442 -46.32 -14.50 0.86
N LYS A 443 -45.01 -14.54 0.47
CA LYS A 443 -44.56 -15.23 -0.73
C LYS A 443 -44.75 -16.74 -0.62
N ALA A 444 -44.34 -17.34 0.52
CA ALA A 444 -44.53 -18.77 0.75
C ALA A 444 -46.01 -19.18 0.78
N GLU A 445 -46.91 -18.34 1.33
CA GLU A 445 -48.37 -18.58 1.25
C GLU A 445 -48.91 -18.42 -0.16
N LYS A 446 -48.42 -17.45 -0.95
CA LYS A 446 -48.83 -17.28 -2.35
C LYS A 446 -48.29 -18.42 -3.21
N GLU A 447 -47.12 -18.95 -2.95
CA GLU A 447 -46.57 -20.14 -3.60
C GLU A 447 -47.35 -21.40 -3.20
N LYS A 448 -47.64 -21.61 -1.93
CA LYS A 448 -48.52 -22.72 -1.47
C LYS A 448 -49.93 -22.64 -2.06
N LYS A 449 -50.49 -21.44 -2.25
CA LYS A 449 -51.78 -21.25 -2.93
C LYS A 449 -51.70 -21.51 -4.45
N LYS A 450 -50.59 -21.17 -5.08
CA LYS A 450 -50.32 -21.51 -6.51
C LYS A 450 -50.09 -23.00 -6.70
N GLU A 451 -49.38 -23.65 -5.77
CA GLU A 451 -49.12 -25.10 -5.77
C GLU A 451 -50.43 -25.89 -5.55
N LYS A 452 -51.27 -25.47 -4.59
CA LYS A 452 -52.61 -26.08 -4.42
C LYS A 452 -53.51 -25.95 -5.63
N LYS A 453 -53.36 -24.90 -6.47
CA LYS A 453 -54.08 -24.77 -7.76
C LYS A 453 -53.45 -25.62 -8.89
N ARG A 454 -52.14 -25.94 -8.83
CA ARG A 454 -51.47 -26.85 -9.77
C ARG A 454 -51.67 -28.34 -9.44
N LYS A 455 -51.84 -28.69 -8.16
CA LYS A 455 -52.03 -30.08 -7.69
C LYS A 455 -53.42 -30.66 -7.92
N LYS A 456 -54.36 -29.93 -8.53
CA LYS A 456 -55.68 -30.51 -8.95
C LYS A 456 -55.64 -31.31 -10.26
N GLY A 457 -54.44 -31.58 -10.81
CA GLY A 457 -54.30 -32.26 -12.10
C GLY A 457 -53.04 -33.13 -12.28
N ARG A 458 -52.39 -33.58 -11.22
CA ARG A 458 -51.22 -34.48 -11.34
C ARG A 458 -51.23 -35.63 -10.33
N ASP A 459 -50.80 -36.80 -10.80
CA ASP A 459 -50.79 -38.06 -10.07
C ASP A 459 -50.01 -38.06 -8.77
N LEU A 460 -50.44 -38.88 -7.80
CA LEU A 460 -50.03 -38.97 -6.42
C LEU A 460 -48.60 -39.48 -6.18
N ASP A 461 -47.91 -40.01 -7.21
CA ASP A 461 -46.61 -40.64 -7.05
C ASP A 461 -45.39 -39.69 -7.19
N GLU A 462 -45.56 -38.53 -7.83
CA GLU A 462 -44.49 -37.51 -7.87
C GLU A 462 -44.40 -36.61 -6.60
N ALA A 463 -45.46 -36.62 -5.78
CA ALA A 463 -45.55 -35.73 -4.61
C ALA A 463 -44.73 -36.21 -3.38
N LYS A 464 -44.16 -37.41 -3.41
CA LYS A 464 -43.35 -37.96 -2.33
C LYS A 464 -41.83 -37.67 -2.47
N LYS A 465 -41.35 -37.22 -3.61
CA LYS A 465 -39.95 -36.91 -3.86
C LYS A 465 -39.51 -35.53 -3.36
N ASP A 466 -40.41 -34.59 -3.11
CA ASP A 466 -40.08 -33.20 -2.74
C ASP A 466 -40.09 -32.91 -1.22
N SER A 467 -40.26 -33.93 -0.39
CA SER A 467 -40.39 -33.76 1.07
C SER A 467 -39.21 -34.29 1.90
N LEU A 468 -38.12 -34.73 1.25
CA LEU A 468 -36.89 -35.09 1.98
C LEU A 468 -36.14 -33.81 2.35
N PRO A 469 -35.63 -33.69 3.58
CA PRO A 469 -34.75 -32.59 3.95
C PRO A 469 -33.56 -32.57 2.96
N LYS A 470 -33.21 -31.39 2.43
CA LYS A 470 -32.05 -31.24 1.56
C LYS A 470 -30.82 -31.58 2.37
N THR A 471 -30.20 -32.72 2.12
CA THR A 471 -28.92 -33.09 2.71
C THR A 471 -27.89 -32.07 2.26
N THR A 472 -27.19 -31.47 3.20
CA THR A 472 -26.06 -30.58 2.93
C THR A 472 -24.84 -31.47 2.74
N PHE A 473 -24.19 -31.41 1.60
CA PHE A 473 -22.98 -32.15 1.32
C PHE A 473 -21.72 -31.29 1.52
N MET A 474 -20.69 -31.90 2.11
CA MET A 474 -19.36 -31.30 2.09
C MET A 474 -18.78 -31.34 0.67
N LYS A 475 -17.85 -30.44 0.37
CA LYS A 475 -17.20 -30.34 -0.93
C LYS A 475 -15.72 -30.66 -0.82
N MET A 476 -15.20 -31.34 -1.84
CA MET A 476 -13.81 -31.65 -2.05
C MET A 476 -13.33 -30.95 -3.33
N SER A 477 -12.18 -30.30 -3.32
CA SER A 477 -11.62 -29.60 -4.47
C SER A 477 -10.10 -29.76 -4.55
N LEU A 478 -9.55 -29.71 -5.77
CA LEU A 478 -8.12 -29.57 -5.97
C LEU A 478 -7.73 -28.09 -5.84
N MET A 479 -6.67 -27.80 -5.08
CA MET A 479 -6.15 -26.43 -4.98
C MET A 479 -5.55 -25.93 -6.31
N ALA A 480 -4.95 -26.81 -7.10
CA ALA A 480 -4.40 -26.45 -8.40
C ALA A 480 -5.50 -26.38 -9.47
N LYS A 481 -5.63 -25.23 -10.13
CA LYS A 481 -6.47 -25.11 -11.33
C LYS A 481 -5.61 -25.44 -12.55
N GLY A 482 -5.83 -26.59 -13.17
CA GLY A 482 -5.13 -27.05 -14.36
C GLY A 482 -4.15 -28.19 -14.14
N ASP A 483 -3.20 -28.33 -15.05
CA ASP A 483 -2.20 -29.41 -14.99
C ASP A 483 -1.22 -29.21 -13.85
N LEU A 484 -0.87 -30.33 -13.19
CA LEU A 484 0.04 -30.35 -12.06
C LEU A 484 1.49 -30.19 -12.53
N ASP A 485 2.29 -29.42 -11.82
CA ASP A 485 3.72 -29.29 -12.12
C ASP A 485 4.46 -30.61 -11.82
N ILE A 486 5.53 -30.88 -12.60
CA ILE A 486 6.33 -32.08 -12.45
C ILE A 486 6.87 -32.19 -11.01
N GLY A 487 6.61 -33.35 -10.41
CA GLY A 487 7.01 -33.63 -9.03
C GLY A 487 6.21 -32.91 -7.96
N ALA A 488 5.23 -32.08 -8.35
CA ALA A 488 4.29 -31.50 -7.41
C ALA A 488 3.32 -32.57 -6.90
N ARG A 489 2.87 -32.40 -5.67
CA ARG A 489 1.89 -33.28 -5.07
C ARG A 489 0.52 -32.62 -5.07
N PRO A 490 -0.52 -33.30 -5.60
CA PRO A 490 -1.86 -32.74 -5.58
C PRO A 490 -2.30 -32.42 -4.16
N LYS A 491 -2.80 -31.24 -3.93
CA LYS A 491 -3.38 -30.84 -2.66
C LYS A 491 -4.90 -30.80 -2.81
N ILE A 492 -5.57 -31.53 -1.95
CA ILE A 492 -7.03 -31.66 -1.90
C ILE A 492 -7.51 -30.83 -0.71
N GLU A 493 -8.40 -29.88 -0.96
CA GLU A 493 -9.00 -29.05 0.08
C GLU A 493 -10.46 -29.45 0.29
N MET A 494 -10.81 -29.68 1.56
CA MET A 494 -12.16 -29.94 2.03
C MET A 494 -12.85 -28.62 2.41
N SER A 495 -14.18 -28.54 2.29
CA SER A 495 -14.94 -27.35 2.67
C SER A 495 -14.95 -27.09 4.18
N ALA A 496 -14.75 -28.12 5.00
CA ALA A 496 -14.63 -28.06 6.45
C ALA A 496 -13.65 -29.14 6.95
N PRO A 497 -13.13 -29.05 8.18
CA PRO A 497 -12.33 -30.12 8.76
C PRO A 497 -13.10 -31.43 8.80
N LEU A 498 -12.39 -32.55 8.60
CA LEU A 498 -13.00 -33.89 8.65
C LEU A 498 -13.12 -34.40 10.08
N ASP A 499 -14.25 -35.04 10.40
CA ASP A 499 -14.45 -35.81 11.60
C ASP A 499 -14.11 -37.29 11.33
N SER A 500 -14.46 -37.80 10.16
CA SER A 500 -14.17 -39.18 9.75
C SER A 500 -13.75 -39.27 8.29
N LEU A 501 -12.82 -40.17 8.00
CA LEU A 501 -12.28 -40.44 6.67
C LEU A 501 -12.16 -41.94 6.50
N ASP A 502 -12.96 -42.48 5.57
CA ASP A 502 -12.81 -43.86 5.10
C ASP A 502 -11.94 -43.90 3.84
N LEU A 503 -10.72 -44.43 3.98
CA LEU A 503 -9.77 -44.51 2.86
C LEU A 503 -10.19 -45.58 1.83
N GLU A 504 -11.03 -46.55 2.18
CA GLU A 504 -11.52 -47.53 1.22
C GLU A 504 -12.50 -46.91 0.21
N GLY A 505 -13.17 -45.85 0.60
CA GLY A 505 -14.06 -45.08 -0.28
C GLY A 505 -13.37 -43.95 -1.05
N LEU A 506 -12.04 -43.84 -1.02
CA LEU A 506 -11.27 -42.87 -1.81
C LEU A 506 -10.36 -43.60 -2.80
N HIS A 507 -10.54 -43.41 -4.09
CA HIS A 507 -9.84 -44.10 -5.15
C HIS A 507 -8.95 -43.16 -5.96
N LEU A 508 -7.68 -43.53 -6.17
CA LEU A 508 -6.78 -42.89 -7.11
C LEU A 508 -6.64 -43.72 -8.37
N LEU A 509 -7.00 -43.18 -9.51
CA LEU A 509 -6.95 -43.85 -10.80
C LEU A 509 -5.93 -43.17 -11.73
N GLN A 510 -5.16 -44.00 -12.45
CA GLN A 510 -4.24 -43.58 -13.51
C GLN A 510 -4.80 -44.01 -14.88
N GLU A 511 -4.72 -43.15 -15.87
CA GLU A 511 -5.02 -43.49 -17.27
C GLU A 511 -3.81 -44.18 -17.90
N LYS A 512 -4.02 -45.42 -18.34
CA LYS A 512 -3.02 -46.21 -19.08
C LYS A 512 -3.73 -46.99 -20.19
N ASP A 513 -3.21 -46.93 -21.42
CA ASP A 513 -3.76 -47.59 -22.58
C ASP A 513 -5.27 -47.32 -22.80
N SER A 514 -5.70 -46.09 -22.55
CA SER A 514 -7.12 -45.63 -22.63
C SER A 514 -8.05 -46.30 -21.59
N ALA A 515 -7.50 -46.95 -20.57
CA ALA A 515 -8.22 -47.53 -19.45
C ALA A 515 -7.79 -46.93 -18.11
N TRP A 516 -8.69 -46.89 -17.13
CA TRP A 516 -8.41 -46.40 -15.79
C TRP A 516 -7.98 -47.57 -14.88
N HIS A 517 -6.82 -47.43 -14.28
CA HIS A 517 -6.26 -48.41 -13.35
C HIS A 517 -6.07 -47.79 -11.97
N GLU A 518 -6.46 -48.54 -10.95
CA GLU A 518 -6.30 -48.11 -9.58
C GLU A 518 -4.84 -48.11 -9.14
N MET A 519 -4.44 -47.06 -8.42
CA MET A 519 -3.11 -46.89 -7.87
C MET A 519 -3.14 -46.81 -6.35
N LYS A 520 -2.07 -47.32 -5.74
CA LYS A 520 -1.83 -47.13 -4.31
C LYS A 520 -1.42 -45.67 -4.05
N TYR A 521 -1.87 -45.15 -2.92
CA TYR A 521 -1.59 -43.79 -2.50
C TYR A 521 -1.47 -43.72 -0.97
N SER A 522 -0.95 -42.59 -0.48
CA SER A 522 -1.11 -42.13 0.90
C SER A 522 -1.61 -40.69 0.91
N LEU A 523 -2.42 -40.36 1.90
CA LEU A 523 -2.98 -39.06 2.11
C LEU A 523 -2.42 -38.47 3.41
N VAL A 524 -1.80 -37.31 3.35
CA VAL A 524 -1.17 -36.64 4.49
C VAL A 524 -1.87 -35.31 4.73
N GLN A 525 -2.45 -35.16 5.92
CA GLN A 525 -3.08 -33.91 6.35
C GLN A 525 -2.02 -32.84 6.61
N ASP A 526 -2.28 -31.63 6.23
CA ASP A 526 -1.43 -30.49 6.55
C ASP A 526 -1.54 -30.14 8.04
N SER A 527 -0.43 -29.79 8.68
CA SER A 527 -0.38 -29.53 10.12
C SER A 527 -0.98 -28.17 10.51
N LEU A 528 -1.05 -27.22 9.58
CA LEU A 528 -1.58 -25.88 9.81
C LEU A 528 -3.01 -25.73 9.25
N ASN A 529 -3.28 -26.31 8.09
CA ASN A 529 -4.60 -26.28 7.47
C ASN A 529 -5.24 -27.68 7.55
N LEU A 530 -6.08 -27.90 8.55
CA LEU A 530 -6.71 -29.19 8.81
C LEU A 530 -7.67 -29.65 7.70
N ARG A 531 -8.04 -28.78 6.76
CA ARG A 531 -8.86 -29.11 5.60
C ARG A 531 -8.03 -29.54 4.39
N LEU A 532 -6.71 -29.36 4.46
CA LEU A 532 -5.80 -29.58 3.35
C LEU A 532 -5.11 -30.93 3.47
N TYR A 533 -5.21 -31.72 2.42
CA TYR A 533 -4.59 -33.05 2.33
C TYR A 533 -3.67 -33.13 1.12
N THR A 534 -2.45 -33.58 1.32
CA THR A 534 -1.47 -33.84 0.25
C THR A 534 -1.55 -35.31 -0.17
N LEU A 535 -1.79 -35.54 -1.46
CA LEU A 535 -1.89 -36.88 -2.05
C LEU A 535 -0.53 -37.32 -2.57
N HIS A 536 -0.08 -38.49 -2.15
CA HIS A 536 1.16 -39.11 -2.59
C HIS A 536 0.85 -40.42 -3.31
N ALA A 537 1.13 -40.48 -4.61
CA ALA A 537 1.01 -41.72 -5.39
C ALA A 537 2.17 -42.68 -5.13
N ILE A 538 1.89 -43.98 -5.18
CA ILE A 538 2.86 -45.08 -5.01
C ILE A 538 2.80 -45.96 -6.27
N PRO A 539 3.84 -45.98 -7.14
CA PRO A 539 5.14 -45.30 -6.99
C PRO A 539 5.05 -43.77 -7.07
N HIS A 540 5.17 -43.11 -8.14
CA HIS A 540 5.11 -41.67 -8.30
C HIS A 540 4.15 -41.33 -9.43
N PHE A 541 3.69 -40.07 -9.48
CA PHE A 541 3.03 -39.54 -10.65
C PHE A 541 4.02 -39.55 -11.84
N SER A 542 3.49 -39.70 -13.06
CA SER A 542 4.30 -39.77 -14.27
C SER A 542 3.94 -38.61 -15.19
N PRO A 543 4.94 -37.85 -15.72
CA PRO A 543 4.69 -36.73 -16.62
C PRO A 543 3.83 -37.12 -17.82
N GLY A 544 2.91 -36.21 -18.19
CA GLY A 544 2.00 -36.40 -19.31
C GLY A 544 0.83 -37.36 -19.08
N THR A 545 0.72 -37.94 -17.90
CA THR A 545 -0.33 -38.90 -17.54
C THR A 545 -1.52 -38.23 -16.83
N SER A 546 -2.72 -38.69 -17.17
CA SER A 546 -3.96 -38.20 -16.53
C SER A 546 -4.28 -39.05 -15.30
N TYR A 547 -4.84 -38.39 -14.28
CA TYR A 547 -5.22 -39.00 -13.01
C TYR A 547 -6.62 -38.58 -12.60
N ARG A 548 -7.30 -39.43 -11.83
CA ARG A 548 -8.58 -39.14 -11.19
C ARG A 548 -8.54 -39.54 -9.74
N VAL A 549 -9.09 -38.66 -8.89
CA VAL A 549 -9.41 -38.98 -7.49
C VAL A 549 -10.91 -39.04 -7.38
N ILE A 550 -11.42 -40.18 -6.97
CA ILE A 550 -12.85 -40.43 -6.80
C ILE A 550 -13.14 -40.66 -5.34
N ALA A 551 -14.06 -39.89 -4.77
CA ALA A 551 -14.60 -40.16 -3.45
C ALA A 551 -16.00 -40.74 -3.58
N ASP A 552 -16.26 -41.84 -2.93
CA ASP A 552 -17.59 -42.46 -2.88
C ASP A 552 -18.51 -41.65 -1.97
N SER A 553 -19.80 -41.73 -2.23
CA SER A 553 -20.80 -41.02 -1.42
C SER A 553 -20.74 -41.52 0.02
N ALA A 554 -20.73 -40.59 0.99
CA ALA A 554 -20.66 -40.82 2.42
C ALA A 554 -19.38 -41.50 2.93
N SER A 555 -18.30 -41.60 2.14
CA SER A 555 -16.99 -42.07 2.59
C SER A 555 -16.27 -41.13 3.57
N MET A 556 -16.71 -39.88 3.65
CA MET A 556 -16.16 -38.86 4.52
C MET A 556 -17.28 -38.04 5.13
N HIS A 557 -17.06 -37.59 6.37
CA HIS A 557 -17.95 -36.65 7.05
C HIS A 557 -17.15 -35.50 7.63
N ASP A 558 -17.70 -34.30 7.53
CA ASP A 558 -17.11 -33.14 8.19
C ASP A 558 -17.47 -33.09 9.69
N VAL A 559 -16.85 -32.18 10.43
CA VAL A 559 -17.10 -31.97 11.87
C VAL A 559 -18.54 -31.57 12.21
N TYR A 560 -19.36 -31.28 11.22
CA TYR A 560 -20.80 -30.97 11.35
C TYR A 560 -21.70 -32.16 10.97
N GLY A 561 -21.10 -33.31 10.64
CA GLY A 561 -21.81 -34.50 10.22
C GLY A 561 -22.33 -34.47 8.79
N ASN A 562 -21.90 -33.53 7.95
CA ASN A 562 -22.29 -33.50 6.53
C ASN A 562 -21.45 -34.53 5.76
N PRO A 563 -22.09 -35.48 5.03
CA PRO A 563 -21.37 -36.45 4.21
C PRO A 563 -20.82 -35.81 2.93
N ILE A 564 -19.81 -36.44 2.32
CA ILE A 564 -19.41 -36.11 0.94
C ILE A 564 -20.43 -36.69 -0.04
N ASP A 565 -20.71 -35.98 -1.13
CA ASP A 565 -21.36 -36.56 -2.30
C ASP A 565 -20.32 -37.22 -3.21
N SER A 566 -20.73 -38.17 -4.04
CA SER A 566 -19.80 -38.78 -5.00
C SER A 566 -19.11 -37.70 -5.84
N THR A 567 -17.81 -37.62 -5.72
CA THR A 567 -17.00 -36.55 -6.32
C THR A 567 -15.85 -37.13 -7.10
N CYS A 568 -15.63 -36.63 -8.32
CA CYS A 568 -14.49 -36.98 -9.16
C CYS A 568 -13.66 -35.73 -9.48
N LEU A 569 -12.41 -35.74 -9.08
CA LEU A 569 -11.41 -34.70 -9.38
C LEU A 569 -10.44 -35.25 -10.41
N SER A 570 -10.18 -34.51 -11.48
CA SER A 570 -9.22 -34.90 -12.52
C SER A 570 -8.09 -33.91 -12.62
N PHE A 571 -6.88 -34.41 -12.84
CA PHE A 571 -5.68 -33.61 -13.12
C PHE A 571 -4.73 -34.40 -14.02
N LYS A 572 -3.79 -33.67 -14.63
CA LYS A 572 -2.73 -34.23 -15.46
C LYS A 572 -1.39 -33.68 -14.99
N GLU A 573 -0.34 -34.47 -14.99
CA GLU A 573 1.00 -33.96 -14.75
C GLU A 573 1.60 -33.41 -16.06
N LYS A 574 2.16 -32.23 -16.00
CA LYS A 574 2.85 -31.58 -17.14
C LYS A 574 4.06 -32.40 -17.59
N THR A 575 4.48 -32.20 -18.83
CA THR A 575 5.68 -32.82 -19.38
C THR A 575 6.90 -31.88 -19.25
N PRO A 576 8.13 -32.36 -19.30
CA PRO A 576 9.32 -31.51 -19.32
C PRO A 576 9.30 -30.45 -20.42
N GLU A 577 8.63 -30.74 -21.54
CA GLU A 577 8.49 -29.83 -22.70
C GLU A 577 7.60 -28.62 -22.41
N ASP A 578 6.80 -28.66 -21.35
CA ASP A 578 5.94 -27.54 -20.90
C ASP A 578 6.74 -26.46 -20.17
N TYR A 579 8.02 -26.71 -19.90
CA TYR A 579 8.87 -25.80 -19.13
C TYR A 579 10.01 -25.22 -19.94
N SER A 580 10.62 -24.22 -19.37
CA SER A 580 11.88 -23.62 -19.83
C SER A 580 12.97 -23.76 -18.77
N HIS A 581 14.21 -23.53 -19.17
CA HIS A 581 15.36 -23.44 -18.28
C HIS A 581 15.97 -22.03 -18.41
N LEU A 582 16.37 -21.45 -17.28
CA LEU A 582 16.99 -20.15 -17.25
C LEU A 582 18.31 -20.22 -16.48
N LEU A 583 19.39 -19.76 -17.12
CA LEU A 583 20.69 -19.58 -16.50
C LEU A 583 20.99 -18.07 -16.40
N ILE A 584 21.15 -17.57 -15.19
CA ILE A 584 21.59 -16.19 -14.97
C ILE A 584 23.06 -16.24 -14.50
N ARG A 585 23.95 -15.59 -15.27
CA ARG A 585 25.35 -15.37 -14.90
C ARG A 585 25.46 -14.03 -14.17
N VAL A 586 25.66 -14.10 -12.88
CA VAL A 586 25.76 -12.94 -11.98
C VAL A 586 27.21 -12.52 -11.85
N THR A 587 27.48 -11.22 -11.95
CA THR A 587 28.80 -10.63 -11.68
C THR A 587 28.67 -9.48 -10.71
N GLY A 588 29.63 -9.35 -9.79
CA GLY A 588 29.69 -8.29 -8.77
C GLY A 588 29.02 -8.66 -7.44
N ALA A 589 28.28 -9.77 -7.35
CA ALA A 589 27.66 -10.22 -6.11
C ALA A 589 28.66 -10.92 -5.17
N GLN A 590 28.48 -10.74 -3.88
CA GLN A 590 29.19 -11.49 -2.84
C GLN A 590 28.41 -12.78 -2.54
N GLU A 591 29.11 -13.93 -2.54
CA GLU A 591 28.53 -15.21 -2.12
C GLU A 591 28.77 -15.43 -0.61
N PRO A 592 27.82 -16.02 0.12
CA PRO A 592 26.58 -16.60 -0.34
C PRO A 592 25.54 -15.57 -0.80
N ALA A 593 24.78 -15.92 -1.83
CA ALA A 593 23.70 -15.13 -2.40
C ALA A 593 22.66 -16.03 -3.03
N PHE A 594 21.43 -15.55 -3.17
CA PHE A 594 20.39 -16.24 -3.93
C PHE A 594 19.68 -15.30 -4.90
N VAL A 595 19.17 -15.87 -5.98
CA VAL A 595 18.34 -15.15 -6.94
C VAL A 595 16.91 -15.66 -6.86
N GLN A 596 15.98 -14.73 -6.80
CA GLN A 596 14.54 -14.97 -6.88
C GLN A 596 14.04 -14.60 -8.27
N LEU A 597 13.30 -15.50 -8.88
CA LEU A 597 12.54 -15.24 -10.08
C LEU A 597 11.16 -14.72 -9.68
N LEU A 598 10.81 -13.53 -10.15
CA LEU A 598 9.60 -12.80 -9.75
C LEU A 598 8.59 -12.78 -10.89
N SER A 599 7.31 -12.87 -10.55
CA SER A 599 6.20 -12.63 -11.47
C SER A 599 6.05 -11.13 -11.79
N GLU A 600 5.19 -10.79 -12.75
CA GLU A 600 4.82 -9.38 -13.05
C GLU A 600 4.17 -8.63 -11.86
N LYS A 601 3.81 -9.34 -10.79
CA LYS A 601 3.25 -8.78 -9.55
C LYS A 601 4.24 -8.70 -8.40
N ASP A 602 5.54 -8.85 -8.67
CA ASP A 602 6.62 -8.87 -7.68
C ASP A 602 6.53 -10.04 -6.68
N ALA A 603 5.82 -11.11 -7.04
CA ALA A 603 5.72 -12.31 -6.20
C ALA A 603 6.78 -13.32 -6.60
N VAL A 604 7.44 -13.93 -5.62
CA VAL A 604 8.47 -14.95 -5.83
C VAL A 604 7.85 -16.22 -6.41
N VAL A 605 8.33 -16.62 -7.58
CA VAL A 605 7.92 -17.86 -8.27
C VAL A 605 8.88 -19.00 -7.97
N GLN A 606 10.17 -18.72 -8.02
CA GLN A 606 11.23 -19.69 -7.73
C GLN A 606 12.45 -18.98 -7.15
N GLN A 607 13.20 -19.65 -6.29
CA GLN A 607 14.42 -19.15 -5.68
C GLN A 607 15.54 -20.16 -5.84
N VAL A 608 16.74 -19.67 -6.17
CA VAL A 608 17.91 -20.52 -6.39
C VAL A 608 19.16 -19.85 -5.81
N THR A 609 19.98 -20.61 -5.10
CA THR A 609 21.25 -20.13 -4.58
C THR A 609 22.25 -19.92 -5.74
N VAL A 610 22.99 -18.82 -5.69
CA VAL A 610 24.10 -18.55 -6.61
C VAL A 610 25.27 -19.46 -6.26
N LYS A 611 25.81 -20.14 -7.28
CA LYS A 611 27.01 -20.97 -7.12
C LYS A 611 27.99 -20.62 -8.23
N HIS A 612 29.18 -20.20 -7.85
CA HIS A 612 30.24 -19.77 -8.81
C HIS A 612 29.74 -18.72 -9.81
N GLY A 613 29.00 -17.71 -9.29
CA GLY A 613 28.42 -16.66 -10.13
C GLY A 613 27.26 -17.11 -11.03
N GLN A 614 26.65 -18.28 -10.79
CA GLN A 614 25.56 -18.80 -11.62
C GLN A 614 24.32 -19.12 -10.79
N ALA A 615 23.16 -18.67 -11.26
CA ALA A 615 21.85 -19.07 -10.76
C ALA A 615 21.11 -19.87 -11.85
N LYS A 616 20.88 -21.15 -11.60
CA LYS A 616 20.28 -22.08 -12.57
C LYS A 616 18.85 -22.43 -12.16
N PHE A 617 17.87 -21.93 -12.88
CA PHE A 617 16.46 -22.23 -12.73
C PHE A 617 16.07 -23.37 -13.68
N VAL A 618 15.42 -24.37 -13.15
CA VAL A 618 14.92 -25.52 -13.91
C VAL A 618 13.39 -25.60 -13.76
N ASN A 619 12.73 -26.16 -14.78
CA ASN A 619 11.29 -26.33 -14.82
C ASN A 619 10.52 -25.00 -14.53
N VAL A 620 10.93 -23.93 -15.21
CA VAL A 620 10.23 -22.64 -15.11
C VAL A 620 9.07 -22.64 -16.10
N PRO A 621 7.82 -22.37 -15.67
CA PRO A 621 6.69 -22.25 -16.57
C PRO A 621 6.91 -21.14 -17.62
N GLU A 622 6.21 -21.22 -18.76
CA GLU A 622 6.22 -20.10 -19.71
C GLU A 622 5.63 -18.85 -19.08
N GLY A 623 6.19 -17.69 -19.35
CA GLY A 623 5.72 -16.43 -18.80
C GLY A 623 6.73 -15.30 -18.85
N LYS A 624 6.35 -14.20 -18.25
CA LYS A 624 7.18 -13.00 -18.10
C LYS A 624 7.65 -12.89 -16.66
N TYR A 625 8.94 -12.72 -16.50
CA TYR A 625 9.58 -12.72 -15.19
C TYR A 625 10.56 -11.58 -15.02
N TYR A 626 10.84 -11.27 -13.79
CA TYR A 626 11.94 -10.41 -13.35
C TYR A 626 12.84 -11.18 -12.41
N ALA A 627 14.02 -10.67 -12.13
CA ALA A 627 14.95 -11.28 -11.19
C ALA A 627 15.35 -10.30 -10.09
N ARG A 628 15.40 -10.79 -8.85
CA ARG A 628 15.91 -10.12 -7.67
C ARG A 628 17.00 -10.96 -7.03
N LEU A 629 18.14 -10.35 -6.70
CA LEU A 629 19.24 -11.00 -5.99
C LEU A 629 19.31 -10.46 -4.58
N VAL A 630 19.57 -11.33 -3.63
CA VAL A 630 19.86 -11.00 -2.24
C VAL A 630 21.24 -11.56 -1.88
N GLU A 631 22.10 -10.71 -1.33
CA GLU A 631 23.37 -11.14 -0.73
C GLU A 631 23.10 -11.66 0.68
N ASP A 632 23.11 -12.97 0.82
CA ASP A 632 22.69 -13.73 2.01
C ASP A 632 23.90 -13.96 2.92
N ARG A 633 24.18 -13.04 3.84
CA ARG A 633 25.38 -13.05 4.67
C ARG A 633 25.54 -14.29 5.56
N ASN A 634 24.43 -14.84 6.03
CA ASN A 634 24.42 -15.99 6.95
C ASN A 634 24.07 -17.32 6.27
N GLY A 635 23.72 -17.32 4.98
CA GLY A 635 23.41 -18.52 4.20
C GLY A 635 22.08 -19.19 4.55
N ASN A 636 21.12 -18.42 5.12
CA ASN A 636 19.83 -18.96 5.54
C ASN A 636 18.78 -18.98 4.42
N SER A 637 19.12 -18.43 3.26
CA SER A 637 18.25 -18.33 2.06
C SER A 637 16.99 -17.49 2.31
N LYS A 638 17.07 -16.50 3.21
CA LYS A 638 16.04 -15.51 3.50
C LYS A 638 16.68 -14.14 3.50
N PHE A 639 15.89 -13.11 3.26
CA PHE A 639 16.32 -11.74 3.47
C PHE A 639 16.30 -11.42 4.97
N ASP A 640 17.43 -10.93 5.50
CA ASP A 640 17.55 -10.50 6.88
C ASP A 640 17.60 -8.98 6.99
N ILE A 641 16.79 -8.45 7.91
CA ILE A 641 16.72 -7.02 8.24
C ILE A 641 17.99 -6.58 8.99
N GLY A 642 18.19 -5.25 9.06
CA GLY A 642 19.25 -4.65 9.86
C GLY A 642 18.91 -4.54 11.35
N SER A 643 19.88 -4.05 12.12
CA SER A 643 19.70 -3.60 13.49
C SER A 643 20.50 -2.32 13.72
N ILE A 644 19.82 -1.27 14.20
CA ILE A 644 20.50 -0.02 14.53
C ILE A 644 21.27 -0.14 15.84
N VAL A 645 20.75 -0.93 16.78
CA VAL A 645 21.39 -1.17 18.08
C VAL A 645 22.72 -1.91 17.91
N ASP A 646 22.75 -2.92 17.03
CA ASP A 646 23.97 -3.71 16.74
C ASP A 646 24.78 -3.10 15.59
N HIS A 647 24.35 -1.98 15.02
CA HIS A 647 24.95 -1.33 13.86
C HIS A 647 25.11 -2.27 12.65
N ILE A 648 24.07 -3.04 12.38
CA ILE A 648 24.03 -4.01 11.30
C ILE A 648 23.12 -3.51 10.18
N GLN A 649 23.66 -3.35 8.96
CA GLN A 649 22.88 -3.01 7.77
C GLN A 649 21.99 -4.19 7.36
N PRO A 650 20.81 -3.93 6.76
CA PRO A 650 20.03 -4.98 6.11
C PRO A 650 20.82 -5.61 4.96
N GLU A 651 20.49 -6.84 4.60
CA GLU A 651 21.11 -7.52 3.47
C GLU A 651 20.92 -6.75 2.18
N ALA A 652 21.91 -6.86 1.28
CA ALA A 652 21.88 -6.10 0.04
C ALA A 652 20.96 -6.77 -0.99
N VAL A 653 20.05 -6.00 -1.54
CA VAL A 653 19.08 -6.42 -2.57
C VAL A 653 19.38 -5.70 -3.87
N PHE A 654 19.29 -6.42 -4.99
CA PHE A 654 19.50 -5.91 -6.33
C PHE A 654 18.40 -6.40 -7.26
N TYR A 655 18.00 -5.58 -8.23
CA TYR A 655 17.03 -5.96 -9.25
C TYR A 655 17.64 -5.94 -10.64
N MET A 656 17.28 -6.93 -11.43
CA MET A 656 17.56 -6.96 -12.86
C MET A 656 16.47 -6.18 -13.60
N ASN A 657 16.85 -5.09 -14.24
CA ASN A 657 15.89 -4.22 -14.95
C ASN A 657 15.35 -4.82 -16.26
N THR A 658 15.87 -5.98 -16.68
CA THR A 658 15.48 -6.63 -17.93
C THR A 658 14.32 -7.58 -17.72
N LEU A 659 13.29 -7.48 -18.56
CA LEU A 659 12.18 -8.44 -18.61
C LEU A 659 12.68 -9.76 -19.23
N LEU A 660 12.44 -10.86 -18.54
CA LEU A 660 12.76 -12.22 -18.98
C LEU A 660 11.50 -12.86 -19.55
N GLU A 661 11.42 -13.03 -20.86
CA GLU A 661 10.34 -13.78 -21.52
C GLU A 661 10.77 -15.22 -21.72
N LEU A 662 10.09 -16.15 -21.05
CA LEU A 662 10.36 -17.60 -21.17
C LEU A 662 9.22 -18.26 -21.94
N ARG A 663 9.57 -19.12 -22.89
CA ARG A 663 8.62 -19.92 -23.67
C ARG A 663 8.90 -21.39 -23.46
N LYS A 664 7.88 -22.24 -23.63
CA LYS A 664 7.99 -23.69 -23.50
C LYS A 664 9.19 -24.24 -24.29
N ASN A 665 9.87 -25.17 -23.69
CA ASN A 665 11.03 -25.89 -24.26
C ASN A 665 12.20 -24.96 -24.67
N TRP A 666 12.37 -23.80 -23.99
CA TRP A 666 13.48 -22.87 -24.24
C TRP A 666 14.53 -22.96 -23.14
N ASN A 667 15.79 -22.76 -23.56
CA ASN A 667 16.93 -22.51 -22.68
C ASN A 667 17.35 -21.05 -22.88
N LEU A 668 17.17 -20.21 -21.87
CA LEU A 668 17.59 -18.81 -21.88
C LEU A 668 18.83 -18.64 -21.00
N GLU A 669 19.85 -17.99 -21.54
CA GLU A 669 21.02 -17.57 -20.78
C GLU A 669 21.09 -16.05 -20.75
N GLN A 670 21.29 -15.48 -19.55
CA GLN A 670 21.32 -14.03 -19.34
C GLN A 670 22.51 -13.66 -18.45
N SER A 671 23.25 -12.62 -18.84
CA SER A 671 24.31 -12.04 -18.00
C SER A 671 23.77 -10.85 -17.22
N TRP A 672 24.14 -10.76 -15.96
CA TRP A 672 23.71 -9.70 -15.06
C TRP A 672 24.85 -9.17 -14.20
N ASN A 673 25.24 -7.92 -14.43
CA ASN A 673 26.12 -7.17 -13.53
C ASN A 673 25.25 -6.36 -12.57
N ILE A 674 25.29 -6.68 -11.26
CA ILE A 674 24.45 -6.04 -10.24
C ILE A 674 24.76 -4.56 -10.02
N HIS A 675 25.94 -4.09 -10.43
CA HIS A 675 26.38 -2.69 -10.30
C HIS A 675 26.27 -1.90 -11.62
N ALA A 676 25.66 -2.46 -12.66
CA ALA A 676 25.51 -1.79 -13.95
C ALA A 676 24.65 -0.53 -13.88
N LEU A 677 23.69 -0.49 -12.95
CA LEU A 677 22.79 0.62 -12.70
C LEU A 677 22.84 1.03 -11.22
N PRO A 678 22.65 2.32 -10.90
CA PRO A 678 22.41 2.76 -9.52
C PRO A 678 21.18 2.07 -8.93
N LEU A 679 21.15 1.84 -7.60
CA LEU A 679 20.09 1.09 -6.92
C LEU A 679 18.68 1.66 -7.18
N ASP A 680 18.53 2.99 -7.21
CA ASP A 680 17.25 3.69 -7.47
C ASP A 680 16.67 3.43 -8.87
N LYS A 681 17.52 2.97 -9.81
CA LYS A 681 17.16 2.66 -11.21
C LYS A 681 17.10 1.17 -11.52
N GLN A 682 17.40 0.31 -10.55
CA GLN A 682 17.45 -1.13 -10.78
C GLN A 682 16.05 -1.76 -10.81
N LYS A 683 15.16 -1.40 -9.87
CA LYS A 683 13.81 -1.94 -9.85
C LYS A 683 13.03 -1.52 -11.09
N PRO A 684 12.51 -2.48 -11.90
CA PRO A 684 11.73 -2.18 -13.10
C PRO A 684 10.51 -1.31 -12.78
N GLU A 685 10.23 -0.32 -13.62
CA GLU A 685 9.07 0.57 -13.42
C GLU A 685 7.74 -0.19 -13.37
N THR A 686 7.63 -1.32 -14.04
CA THR A 686 6.42 -2.17 -14.02
C THR A 686 6.16 -2.80 -12.65
N LEU A 687 7.21 -3.07 -11.86
CA LEU A 687 7.12 -3.66 -10.53
C LEU A 687 6.93 -2.63 -9.42
N LYS A 688 7.26 -1.34 -9.67
CA LYS A 688 7.09 -0.30 -8.66
C LYS A 688 5.62 -0.10 -8.30
N LYS A 689 5.29 -0.27 -7.02
CA LYS A 689 3.94 -0.09 -6.46
C LYS A 689 3.64 1.38 -6.19
N ASN A 690 4.62 2.11 -5.63
CA ASN A 690 4.54 3.52 -5.27
C ASN A 690 4.98 4.41 -6.44
N LYS A 691 4.25 4.34 -7.56
CA LYS A 691 4.53 5.27 -8.66
C LYS A 691 4.01 6.64 -8.32
N PRO A 692 4.86 7.69 -8.37
CA PRO A 692 4.35 9.05 -8.42
C PRO A 692 3.33 9.10 -9.55
N LYS A 693 2.15 9.65 -9.29
CA LYS A 693 1.22 9.94 -10.38
C LYS A 693 2.01 10.76 -11.39
N GLU A 694 2.28 10.20 -12.57
CA GLU A 694 2.83 11.01 -13.66
C GLU A 694 1.99 12.27 -13.69
N LYS A 695 2.65 13.42 -13.50
CA LYS A 695 2.00 14.71 -13.82
C LYS A 695 1.66 14.56 -15.29
N THR A 696 0.45 14.03 -15.60
CA THR A 696 -0.10 14.15 -16.95
C THR A 696 0.07 15.63 -17.24
N GLU A 697 0.91 15.96 -18.21
CA GLU A 697 1.03 17.33 -18.70
C GLU A 697 -0.40 17.82 -18.82
N LYS A 698 -0.82 18.67 -17.87
CA LYS A 698 -2.17 19.21 -17.87
C LYS A 698 -2.26 19.91 -19.21
N LYS A 699 -3.00 19.35 -20.16
CA LYS A 699 -3.28 20.01 -21.42
C LYS A 699 -3.66 21.43 -21.05
N SER A 700 -2.96 22.42 -21.63
CA SER A 700 -3.19 23.82 -21.35
C SER A 700 -4.70 24.08 -21.38
N LYS A 701 -5.27 24.54 -20.27
CA LYS A 701 -6.70 24.91 -20.21
C LYS A 701 -7.04 25.93 -21.30
N ASN A 702 -6.05 26.73 -21.67
CA ASN A 702 -6.14 27.67 -22.76
C ASN A 702 -6.23 26.99 -24.13
N GLU A 703 -5.56 25.87 -24.30
CA GLU A 703 -5.65 25.05 -25.52
C GLU A 703 -7.03 24.37 -25.64
N GLU A 704 -7.55 23.84 -24.54
CA GLU A 704 -8.92 23.30 -24.49
C GLU A 704 -9.95 24.39 -24.77
N TYR A 705 -9.77 25.60 -24.22
CA TYR A 705 -10.62 26.75 -24.47
C TYR A 705 -10.57 27.14 -25.94
N ARG A 706 -9.39 27.23 -26.55
CA ARG A 706 -9.20 27.51 -27.98
C ARG A 706 -9.90 26.47 -28.86
N ASN A 707 -9.80 25.19 -28.49
CA ASN A 707 -10.42 24.10 -29.23
C ASN A 707 -11.97 24.11 -29.10
N LYS A 708 -12.51 24.52 -27.94
CA LYS A 708 -13.94 24.78 -27.75
C LYS A 708 -14.46 25.93 -28.56
N MET A 709 -13.69 27.01 -28.65
CA MET A 709 -14.05 28.20 -29.45
C MET A 709 -14.00 27.94 -30.98
N LYS A 710 -13.12 27.04 -31.44
CA LYS A 710 -13.06 26.62 -32.86
C LYS A 710 -14.20 25.67 -33.25
N LYS A 711 -14.89 25.07 -32.29
CA LYS A 711 -16.03 24.14 -32.51
C LYS A 711 -17.40 24.83 -32.40
N LYS A 712 -17.45 26.09 -31.95
CA LYS A 712 -18.61 26.97 -32.01
C LYS A 712 -18.50 27.88 -33.24
#